data_686430d42c93db0945d8aff7be5f87ca
#
_entry.id   686430d42c93db0945d8aff7be5f87ca
#
_cell.length_a   1.000
_cell.length_b   1.000
_cell.length_c   1.000
_cell.angle_alpha   90.00
_cell.angle_beta   90.00
_cell.angle_gamma   90.00
#
_symmetry.space_group_name_H-M   'P 1'
#
loop_
_entity.id
_entity.type
_entity.pdbx_description
1 polymer ?
#
loop_
_entity_poly.entity_id
_entity_poly.type
_entity_poly.pdbx_seq_one_letter_code
_entity_poly.pdbx_strand_id
1 'polypeptide(L)'
;VGRDDDCERLSRLLGLDSTSLEPTGHDSTGHGSAGHDSPPVHTGMVVLSGDAGIGKTRLLTELAAHATAQGWRVLTGHCLGEAGSSLPYLPFTEMLGRLEASAPEQVDNVVAAHPHLARLFPSRRRGGGLDDAGTLDRADLVEAVHAALEDLAQQGPVLVVVEDVHWADQSSRDLLTLLFTRGFAGPVSLVASYRSDDLHRRHPLRATLAHWARLASVQRVDLAPLADRHVRELVRGLGGDVLGETAVQAVVDRAEGNAFFAEELAAASALGRPGSTEDLSRLLLVRFEQLAPDGQQVVRMAAASGRQVSHRLLSRVVELASTELDLAIRDAVEHHVLVPTDTGGYAFRHALLAETVYDDLLPGERVRAHERYAAVLAEDPSLGTWADLARHALATGDREQALDASVRAGDAAMSVGGPEEAWRHFKQALALLPDDHSTGDAVTLRAAAAATSTGRAYKALELLQDRLARRPKSADPTARAELLGTVATTARLTENPLDTLAVTKEALGLLRPEDPDALRARLLGAHTQVLADRGRDDEATRAGDEAIALAERAGLRDVADEVRVVLAKVRERTGNPQESQQALERILADPAVQGTPAESRALHHLGSLHHRAGRLAEAVEVYRTGANRARAAGREWAPYALECRLLGGIAAYELGDWQQSEEILAPDGAEAPLMARALLDAALLYVAAGRGDVTGLDVVSRVRRWWETEGLVCLLSASAAIDLHGDAGDLAGAVAVHDEVVELLSRLWRPRFQARLRLSGLLLGQLAREATTAAGTARAELLTRGEELADVARQVWEESELSGNGGPEARAWAARAEAELLRLRWLTGGDPGQEALERAWAEAVGEFEAYGHAFETARSRARLAAVLSAGGDPRAEGEAAAAAEVATRLGAAPLLAELTPLLRGGAARPTTRAAQAPGEHLTPREREILSLVALGRSNKQIGIQLFISAKTASVHVSNIMAKLGAAGRGEAVAVARQRGLLD
;
A
#
# COMPACT_ATOMS: atom_id res chain seq x y z
N VAL A 1 38.25 -12.08 5.89
CA VAL A 1 38.88 -12.89 4.83
C VAL A 1 37.95 -12.96 3.63
N GLY A 2 38.44 -12.53 2.44
CA GLY A 2 37.76 -12.69 1.14
C GLY A 2 36.51 -11.84 0.92
N ARG A 3 36.37 -10.72 1.67
CA ARG A 3 35.28 -9.75 1.55
C ARG A 3 35.79 -8.32 1.28
N ASP A 4 37.08 -8.17 0.97
CA ASP A 4 37.69 -6.87 0.74
C ASP A 4 37.03 -6.16 -0.43
N ASP A 5 36.82 -6.86 -1.56
CA ASP A 5 36.14 -6.34 -2.75
C ASP A 5 34.67 -5.95 -2.46
N ASP A 6 33.95 -6.74 -1.62
CA ASP A 6 32.58 -6.45 -1.21
C ASP A 6 32.54 -5.21 -0.30
N CYS A 7 33.50 -5.08 0.61
CA CYS A 7 33.64 -3.93 1.51
C CYS A 7 33.94 -2.66 0.71
N GLU A 8 34.92 -2.69 -0.21
CA GLU A 8 35.25 -1.56 -1.09
C GLU A 8 34.06 -1.17 -2.00
N ARG A 9 33.32 -2.14 -2.49
CA ARG A 9 32.12 -1.89 -3.28
C ARG A 9 31.05 -1.17 -2.47
N LEU A 10 30.78 -1.65 -1.26
CA LEU A 10 29.81 -1.03 -0.35
C LEU A 10 30.27 0.37 0.07
N SER A 11 31.56 0.56 0.40
CA SER A 11 32.14 1.87 0.75
C SER A 11 31.92 2.89 -0.36
N ARG A 12 32.17 2.50 -1.61
CA ARG A 12 31.94 3.36 -2.79
C ARG A 12 30.45 3.66 -2.97
N LEU A 13 29.56 2.66 -2.88
CA LEU A 13 28.12 2.83 -3.03
C LEU A 13 27.53 3.72 -1.94
N LEU A 14 28.07 3.69 -0.74
CA LEU A 14 27.63 4.48 0.41
C LEU A 14 28.37 5.82 0.52
N GLY A 15 29.32 6.10 -0.39
CA GLY A 15 30.06 7.35 -0.38
C GLY A 15 31.06 7.51 0.79
N LEU A 16 31.47 6.41 1.43
CA LEU A 16 32.35 6.44 2.61
C LEU A 16 33.77 6.89 2.29
N ASP A 17 34.23 6.70 1.06
CA ASP A 17 35.58 7.02 0.59
C ASP A 17 35.73 8.49 0.14
N SER A 18 34.67 9.30 0.24
CA SER A 18 34.64 10.70 -0.21
C SER A 18 35.17 11.64 0.88
N THR A 19 36.41 11.48 1.34
CA THR A 19 37.06 12.42 2.26
C THR A 19 37.87 13.44 1.48
N SER A 20 37.26 14.58 1.15
CA SER A 20 37.96 15.84 0.93
C SER A 20 37.23 16.99 1.62
N LEU A 21 37.22 16.93 2.93
CA LEU A 21 37.02 18.10 3.82
C LEU A 21 38.43 18.57 4.23
N GLU A 22 39.18 19.16 3.29
CA GLU A 22 40.29 20.02 3.70
C GLU A 22 39.73 21.35 4.23
N PRO A 23 40.12 21.79 5.43
CA PRO A 23 39.79 23.13 5.86
C PRO A 23 40.67 24.11 5.07
N THR A 24 40.08 24.76 4.05
CA THR A 24 40.75 25.87 3.36
C THR A 24 40.98 27.01 4.32
N GLY A 25 42.26 27.17 4.69
CA GLY A 25 42.80 28.32 5.36
C GLY A 25 42.53 29.60 4.58
N HIS A 26 42.15 30.63 5.32
CA HIS A 26 42.00 31.99 4.80
C HIS A 26 43.21 32.44 4.02
N ASP A 27 43.01 32.87 2.80
CA ASP A 27 43.69 34.07 2.29
C ASP A 27 42.78 34.87 1.35
N SER A 28 42.70 36.13 1.60
CA SER A 28 41.87 37.16 1.03
C SER A 28 42.33 37.63 -0.34
N THR A 29 41.33 37.92 -1.17
CA THR A 29 41.23 38.98 -2.23
C THR A 29 40.83 38.46 -3.59
N GLY A 30 39.62 38.88 -4.04
CA GLY A 30 39.20 38.77 -5.43
C GLY A 30 37.70 38.72 -5.66
N HIS A 31 37.09 39.81 -6.04
CA HIS A 31 35.68 39.91 -6.43
C HIS A 31 35.37 39.04 -7.65
N GLY A 32 34.36 38.16 -7.53
CA GLY A 32 33.78 37.43 -8.65
C GLY A 32 32.53 36.67 -8.19
N SER A 33 31.45 36.84 -8.88
CA SER A 33 30.10 36.33 -8.66
C SER A 33 30.06 34.85 -8.24
N ALA A 34 29.52 34.59 -7.05
CA ALA A 34 29.39 33.25 -6.46
C ALA A 34 28.20 32.50 -7.01
N GLY A 35 28.44 31.54 -7.89
CA GLY A 35 27.60 30.40 -8.06
C GLY A 35 28.01 29.35 -7.01
N HIS A 36 27.09 28.92 -6.15
CA HIS A 36 27.33 27.85 -5.17
C HIS A 36 27.29 26.49 -5.88
N ASP A 37 28.42 26.05 -6.40
CA ASP A 37 28.66 24.67 -6.79
C ASP A 37 29.61 24.03 -5.76
N SER A 38 29.05 23.60 -4.62
CA SER A 38 29.69 22.59 -3.79
C SER A 38 29.49 21.23 -4.49
N PRO A 39 30.51 20.36 -4.60
CA PRO A 39 30.32 19.05 -5.21
C PRO A 39 29.23 18.26 -4.47
N PRO A 40 28.34 17.55 -5.17
CA PRO A 40 27.25 16.80 -4.54
C PRO A 40 27.86 15.75 -3.60
N VAL A 41 27.52 15.82 -2.32
CA VAL A 41 27.83 14.75 -1.36
C VAL A 41 27.05 13.52 -1.81
N HIS A 42 27.76 12.49 -2.25
CA HIS A 42 27.13 11.24 -2.68
C HIS A 42 26.53 10.53 -1.44
N THR A 43 25.24 10.59 -1.28
CA THR A 43 24.50 9.79 -0.30
C THR A 43 24.13 8.47 -0.95
N GLY A 44 24.50 7.36 -0.30
CA GLY A 44 24.25 6.03 -0.82
C GLY A 44 23.16 5.30 -0.05
N MET A 45 22.27 4.64 -0.77
CA MET A 45 21.24 3.76 -0.20
C MET A 45 21.41 2.35 -0.73
N VAL A 46 21.64 1.39 0.16
CA VAL A 46 21.99 0.02 -0.21
C VAL A 46 21.07 -0.98 0.48
N VAL A 47 20.63 -1.98 -0.29
CA VAL A 47 19.96 -3.17 0.25
C VAL A 47 20.86 -4.38 0.02
N LEU A 48 21.36 -4.95 1.11
CA LEU A 48 22.31 -6.07 1.13
C LEU A 48 21.57 -7.39 1.34
N SER A 49 21.63 -8.30 0.37
CA SER A 49 21.05 -9.64 0.45
C SER A 49 22.11 -10.73 0.56
N GLY A 50 21.72 -11.89 1.02
CA GLY A 50 22.53 -13.09 1.05
C GLY A 50 22.00 -14.11 2.06
N ASP A 51 22.40 -15.39 1.93
CA ASP A 51 21.89 -16.47 2.75
C ASP A 51 22.32 -16.38 4.22
N ALA A 52 21.66 -17.13 5.10
CA ALA A 52 22.04 -17.23 6.50
C ALA A 52 23.51 -17.69 6.65
N GLY A 53 24.26 -17.04 7.53
CA GLY A 53 25.67 -17.43 7.79
C GLY A 53 26.69 -17.02 6.73
N ILE A 54 26.30 -16.36 5.63
CA ILE A 54 27.19 -15.96 4.54
C ILE A 54 28.20 -14.86 4.93
N GLY A 55 27.98 -14.20 6.06
CA GLY A 55 28.88 -13.17 6.59
C GLY A 55 28.38 -11.72 6.44
N LYS A 56 27.06 -11.46 6.24
CA LYS A 56 26.50 -10.11 6.14
C LYS A 56 26.81 -9.23 7.35
N THR A 57 26.46 -9.70 8.54
CA THR A 57 26.73 -8.97 9.81
C THR A 57 28.22 -8.65 9.99
N ARG A 58 29.11 -9.58 9.68
CA ARG A 58 30.56 -9.35 9.76
C ARG A 58 31.00 -8.26 8.78
N LEU A 59 30.49 -8.31 7.54
CA LEU A 59 30.80 -7.28 6.53
C LEU A 59 30.28 -5.90 6.96
N LEU A 60 29.06 -5.83 7.51
CA LEU A 60 28.47 -4.58 8.02
C LEU A 60 29.24 -4.05 9.24
N THR A 61 29.73 -4.92 10.12
CA THR A 61 30.57 -4.53 11.25
C THR A 61 31.92 -3.93 10.80
N GLU A 62 32.58 -4.55 9.84
CA GLU A 62 33.82 -4.01 9.24
C GLU A 62 33.57 -2.68 8.52
N LEU A 63 32.46 -2.59 7.78
CA LEU A 63 32.03 -1.35 7.12
C LEU A 63 31.75 -0.24 8.13
N ALA A 64 31.07 -0.54 9.24
CA ALA A 64 30.80 0.38 10.33
C ALA A 64 32.10 0.87 11.00
N ALA A 65 33.06 -0.04 11.23
CA ALA A 65 34.36 0.30 11.77
C ALA A 65 35.15 1.19 10.80
N HIS A 66 35.12 0.87 9.50
CA HIS A 66 35.74 1.69 8.46
C HIS A 66 35.12 3.09 8.41
N ALA A 67 33.79 3.20 8.37
CA ALA A 67 33.08 4.47 8.39
C ALA A 67 33.42 5.31 9.64
N THR A 68 33.47 4.67 10.82
CA THR A 68 33.87 5.35 12.07
C THR A 68 35.29 5.89 12.00
N ALA A 69 36.24 5.12 11.44
CA ALA A 69 37.60 5.56 11.23
C ALA A 69 37.74 6.76 10.25
N GLN A 70 36.79 6.90 9.33
CA GLN A 70 36.66 8.03 8.41
C GLN A 70 35.87 9.22 9.01
N GLY A 71 35.50 9.16 10.30
CA GLY A 71 34.76 10.23 10.96
C GLY A 71 33.25 10.22 10.76
N TRP A 72 32.69 9.14 10.22
CA TRP A 72 31.25 8.97 10.12
C TRP A 72 30.66 8.57 11.46
N ARG A 73 29.47 9.10 11.76
CA ARG A 73 28.65 8.61 12.85
C ARG A 73 27.85 7.39 12.37
N VAL A 74 28.04 6.26 13.04
CA VAL A 74 27.34 5.03 12.70
C VAL A 74 26.19 4.79 13.67
N LEU A 75 24.99 4.59 13.13
CA LEU A 75 23.76 4.25 13.87
C LEU A 75 23.30 2.87 13.42
N THR A 76 23.42 1.86 14.30
CA THR A 76 23.04 0.48 13.98
C THR A 76 21.83 0.04 14.79
N GLY A 77 20.84 -0.54 14.09
CA GLY A 77 19.67 -1.17 14.68
C GLY A 77 19.39 -2.54 14.09
N HIS A 78 18.81 -3.43 14.89
CA HIS A 78 18.53 -4.81 14.50
C HIS A 78 17.05 -5.10 14.54
N CYS A 79 16.56 -5.83 13.54
CA CYS A 79 15.21 -6.41 13.57
C CYS A 79 15.27 -7.79 14.25
N LEU A 80 14.28 -8.08 15.10
CA LEU A 80 14.21 -9.35 15.83
C LEU A 80 13.16 -10.28 15.19
N GLY A 81 13.48 -11.59 15.11
CA GLY A 81 12.59 -12.59 14.54
C GLY A 81 11.29 -12.81 15.33
N GLU A 82 10.42 -13.71 14.83
CA GLU A 82 9.08 -13.98 15.39
C GLU A 82 9.08 -14.33 16.89
N ALA A 83 10.18 -14.87 17.40
CA ALA A 83 10.39 -15.08 18.84
C ALA A 83 10.76 -13.78 19.59
N GLY A 84 11.04 -12.70 18.88
CA GLY A 84 11.38 -11.39 19.46
C GLY A 84 10.16 -10.47 19.64
N SER A 85 10.40 -9.33 20.26
CA SER A 85 9.39 -8.31 20.55
C SER A 85 8.72 -7.78 19.28
N SER A 86 7.39 -7.75 19.26
CA SER A 86 6.60 -7.08 18.22
C SER A 86 6.42 -5.58 18.51
N LEU A 87 7.48 -4.91 18.96
CA LEU A 87 7.47 -3.47 19.18
C LEU A 87 7.59 -2.73 17.86
N PRO A 88 6.75 -1.72 17.63
CA PRO A 88 6.90 -0.83 16.49
C PRO A 88 8.24 -0.08 16.55
N TYR A 89 8.89 0.08 15.39
CA TYR A 89 10.14 0.84 15.23
C TYR A 89 11.33 0.32 16.04
N LEU A 90 11.38 -0.96 16.37
CA LEU A 90 12.42 -1.53 17.22
C LEU A 90 13.85 -1.17 16.80
N PRO A 91 14.31 -1.32 15.53
CA PRO A 91 15.67 -0.97 15.14
C PRO A 91 15.99 0.51 15.35
N PHE A 92 15.02 1.38 15.16
CA PHE A 92 15.17 2.82 15.38
C PHE A 92 15.21 3.17 16.87
N THR A 93 14.39 2.51 17.69
CA THR A 93 14.42 2.64 19.14
C THR A 93 15.78 2.19 19.70
N GLU A 94 16.35 1.12 19.14
CA GLU A 94 17.67 0.61 19.54
C GLU A 94 18.79 1.60 19.19
N MET A 95 18.85 2.09 17.94
CA MET A 95 19.90 3.03 17.53
C MET A 95 19.81 4.37 18.25
N LEU A 96 18.61 4.89 18.50
CA LEU A 96 18.41 6.12 19.24
C LEU A 96 18.74 5.94 20.73
N GLY A 97 18.42 4.80 21.34
CA GLY A 97 18.81 4.47 22.70
C GLY A 97 20.34 4.36 22.87
N ARG A 98 21.06 3.81 21.89
CA ARG A 98 22.52 3.81 21.87
C ARG A 98 23.10 5.23 21.73
N LEU A 99 22.49 6.06 20.88
CA LEU A 99 22.87 7.46 20.74
C LEU A 99 22.68 8.22 22.06
N GLU A 100 21.54 8.00 22.76
CA GLU A 100 21.29 8.61 24.07
C GLU A 100 22.36 8.21 25.12
N ALA A 101 22.79 6.95 25.13
CA ALA A 101 23.80 6.46 26.02
C ALA A 101 25.21 7.05 25.74
N SER A 102 25.53 7.28 24.46
CA SER A 102 26.86 7.79 24.05
C SER A 102 26.94 9.31 23.93
N ALA A 103 25.83 10.00 23.64
CA ALA A 103 25.78 11.44 23.40
C ALA A 103 24.48 12.07 23.93
N PRO A 104 24.22 12.07 25.26
CA PRO A 104 22.95 12.49 25.85
C PRO A 104 22.61 13.95 25.54
N GLU A 105 23.56 14.88 25.55
CA GLU A 105 23.33 16.29 25.23
C GLU A 105 22.87 16.51 23.79
N GLN A 106 23.34 15.70 22.82
CA GLN A 106 22.91 15.76 21.43
C GLN A 106 21.48 15.27 21.28
N VAL A 107 21.14 14.19 21.99
CA VAL A 107 19.77 13.67 22.00
C VAL A 107 18.82 14.69 22.63
N ASP A 108 19.23 15.38 23.69
CA ASP A 108 18.42 16.45 24.30
C ASP A 108 18.13 17.56 23.30
N ASN A 109 19.13 17.99 22.53
CA ASN A 109 18.96 19.00 21.48
C ASN A 109 18.04 18.52 20.34
N VAL A 110 18.23 17.29 19.86
CA VAL A 110 17.43 16.70 18.79
C VAL A 110 15.98 16.50 19.25
N VAL A 111 15.76 16.02 20.48
CA VAL A 111 14.42 15.87 21.05
C VAL A 111 13.75 17.23 21.32
N ALA A 112 14.52 18.26 21.70
CA ALA A 112 13.98 19.62 21.85
C ALA A 112 13.53 20.19 20.51
N ALA A 113 14.26 19.92 19.41
CA ALA A 113 13.89 20.32 18.07
C ALA A 113 12.73 19.46 17.50
N HIS A 114 12.72 18.17 17.84
CA HIS A 114 11.75 17.18 17.34
C HIS A 114 11.09 16.43 18.51
N PRO A 115 10.14 17.03 19.24
CA PRO A 115 9.57 16.47 20.49
C PRO A 115 8.95 15.07 20.32
N HIS A 116 8.44 14.76 19.13
CA HIS A 116 7.82 13.47 18.84
C HIS A 116 8.80 12.29 18.95
N LEU A 117 10.10 12.54 18.76
CA LEU A 117 11.15 11.52 18.97
C LEU A 117 11.23 11.00 20.40
N ALA A 118 10.82 11.78 21.40
CA ALA A 118 10.83 11.36 22.80
C ALA A 118 10.17 10.00 23.03
N ARG A 119 9.23 9.63 22.16
CA ARG A 119 8.49 8.37 22.24
C ARG A 119 9.29 7.15 21.76
N LEU A 120 10.31 7.33 20.96
CA LEU A 120 11.23 6.25 20.58
C LEU A 120 12.30 6.00 21.66
N PHE A 121 12.45 6.87 22.67
CA PHE A 121 13.39 6.67 23.77
C PHE A 121 12.72 5.98 24.95
N PRO A 122 13.11 4.72 25.29
CA PRO A 122 12.53 3.99 26.41
C PRO A 122 12.66 4.70 27.76
N SER A 123 13.75 5.43 27.95
CA SER A 123 14.05 6.25 29.14
C SER A 123 13.05 7.38 29.36
N ARG A 124 12.61 8.01 28.28
CA ARG A 124 11.75 9.21 28.29
C ARG A 124 10.25 8.90 28.33
N ARG A 125 9.83 7.72 27.88
CA ARG A 125 8.44 7.24 28.00
C ARG A 125 7.94 7.17 29.45
N ARG A 126 8.85 7.06 30.43
CA ARG A 126 8.52 6.81 31.85
C ARG A 126 8.29 8.09 32.67
N GLY A 127 8.51 9.25 32.08
CA GLY A 127 8.51 10.53 32.79
C GLY A 127 7.15 11.22 32.96
N GLY A 128 6.02 10.54 32.93
CA GLY A 128 4.72 11.04 33.44
C GLY A 128 4.11 12.32 32.79
N GLY A 129 4.67 12.85 31.72
CA GLY A 129 4.21 14.10 31.09
C GLY A 129 3.61 13.94 29.69
N LEU A 130 3.45 12.70 29.23
CA LEU A 130 2.99 12.39 27.86
C LEU A 130 1.52 11.93 27.80
N ASP A 131 0.83 11.81 28.92
CA ASP A 131 -0.57 11.37 29.00
C ASP A 131 -1.56 12.44 28.48
N ASP A 132 -1.10 13.67 28.27
CA ASP A 132 -1.95 14.80 27.85
C ASP A 132 -1.75 15.24 26.38
N ALA A 133 -0.86 14.62 25.65
CA ALA A 133 -0.68 14.86 24.21
C ALA A 133 -1.57 13.88 23.43
N GLY A 134 -2.63 14.39 22.83
CA GLY A 134 -3.60 13.66 22.01
C GLY A 134 -3.02 12.58 21.09
N THR A 135 -3.86 11.76 20.50
CA THR A 135 -3.50 10.69 19.57
C THR A 135 -2.43 11.16 18.59
N LEU A 136 -1.21 10.64 18.76
CA LEU A 136 -0.07 11.02 17.92
C LEU A 136 -0.25 10.60 16.50
N ASP A 137 0.20 11.51 15.66
CA ASP A 137 0.42 11.25 14.25
C ASP A 137 1.74 10.48 14.05
N ARG A 138 1.64 9.34 13.38
CA ARG A 138 2.81 8.57 12.91
C ARG A 138 3.66 9.42 11.96
N ALA A 139 3.05 10.37 11.22
CA ALA A 139 3.76 11.28 10.34
C ALA A 139 4.77 12.12 11.09
N ASP A 140 4.36 12.69 12.21
CA ASP A 140 5.25 13.52 13.03
C ASP A 140 6.43 12.72 13.55
N LEU A 141 6.23 11.45 13.90
CA LEU A 141 7.31 10.58 14.32
C LEU A 141 8.25 10.25 13.16
N VAL A 142 7.72 9.89 12.00
CA VAL A 142 8.51 9.54 10.82
C VAL A 142 9.26 10.76 10.29
N GLU A 143 8.59 11.92 10.23
CA GLU A 143 9.21 13.20 9.87
C GLU A 143 10.28 13.58 10.89
N ALA A 144 10.01 13.41 12.17
CA ALA A 144 10.97 13.69 13.23
C ALA A 144 12.21 12.79 13.13
N VAL A 145 12.08 11.52 12.76
CA VAL A 145 13.24 10.63 12.53
C VAL A 145 14.04 11.10 11.31
N HIS A 146 13.38 11.43 10.20
CA HIS A 146 14.06 11.93 9.00
C HIS A 146 14.81 13.25 9.31
N ALA A 147 14.11 14.22 9.89
CA ALA A 147 14.69 15.52 10.24
C ALA A 147 15.83 15.38 11.27
N ALA A 148 15.70 14.49 12.26
CA ALA A 148 16.76 14.20 13.21
C ALA A 148 18.01 13.62 12.57
N LEU A 149 17.87 12.75 11.57
CA LEU A 149 19.01 12.24 10.80
C LEU A 149 19.68 13.35 9.99
N GLU A 150 18.92 14.28 9.42
CA GLU A 150 19.46 15.45 8.71
C GLU A 150 20.16 16.42 9.69
N ASP A 151 19.61 16.68 10.88
CA ASP A 151 20.24 17.52 11.90
C ASP A 151 21.54 16.89 12.42
N LEU A 152 21.56 15.57 12.62
CA LEU A 152 22.79 14.87 12.97
C LEU A 152 23.83 14.97 11.82
N ALA A 153 23.38 14.93 10.58
CA ALA A 153 24.25 15.03 9.41
C ALA A 153 24.87 16.44 9.22
N GLN A 154 24.26 17.49 9.77
CA GLN A 154 24.88 18.82 9.81
C GLN A 154 26.16 18.86 10.67
N GLN A 155 26.31 17.94 11.61
CA GLN A 155 27.47 17.86 12.50
C GLN A 155 28.57 16.90 11.97
N GLY A 156 28.28 16.15 10.93
CA GLY A 156 29.18 15.19 10.30
C GLY A 156 28.41 14.07 9.61
N PRO A 157 29.03 13.33 8.69
CA PRO A 157 28.33 12.32 7.91
C PRO A 157 27.78 11.18 8.79
N VAL A 158 26.59 10.67 8.43
CA VAL A 158 25.85 9.64 9.17
C VAL A 158 25.66 8.39 8.32
N LEU A 159 26.03 7.23 8.87
CA LEU A 159 25.73 5.92 8.30
C LEU A 159 24.67 5.23 9.16
N VAL A 160 23.52 4.95 8.58
CA VAL A 160 22.46 4.17 9.21
C VAL A 160 22.53 2.73 8.72
N VAL A 161 22.65 1.78 9.66
CA VAL A 161 22.72 0.34 9.38
C VAL A 161 21.51 -0.33 10.03
N VAL A 162 20.67 -0.99 9.23
CA VAL A 162 19.53 -1.78 9.72
C VAL A 162 19.71 -3.23 9.33
N GLU A 163 19.92 -4.07 10.33
CA GLU A 163 20.18 -5.49 10.10
C GLU A 163 18.91 -6.33 10.18
N ASP A 164 18.89 -7.40 9.37
CA ASP A 164 17.88 -8.46 9.36
C ASP A 164 16.44 -7.94 9.13
N VAL A 165 16.25 -7.02 8.15
CA VAL A 165 14.93 -6.41 7.85
C VAL A 165 13.85 -7.41 7.40
N HIS A 166 14.18 -8.68 7.16
CA HIS A 166 13.20 -9.73 6.96
C HIS A 166 12.38 -10.00 8.23
N TRP A 167 12.87 -9.61 9.40
CA TRP A 167 12.14 -9.65 10.68
C TRP A 167 11.54 -8.29 11.09
N ALA A 168 11.69 -7.25 10.26
CA ALA A 168 11.16 -5.94 10.59
C ALA A 168 9.64 -5.97 10.79
N ASP A 169 9.17 -5.29 11.83
CA ASP A 169 7.76 -4.98 12.01
C ASP A 169 7.24 -4.06 10.87
N GLN A 170 5.91 -3.95 10.70
CA GLN A 170 5.34 -3.16 9.61
C GLN A 170 5.74 -1.69 9.71
N SER A 171 5.73 -1.14 10.93
CA SER A 171 6.07 0.26 11.18
C SER A 171 7.52 0.57 10.82
N SER A 172 8.45 -0.34 11.12
CA SER A 172 9.87 -0.23 10.72
C SER A 172 10.05 -0.32 9.20
N ARG A 173 9.32 -1.23 8.52
CA ARG A 173 9.37 -1.33 7.04
C ARG A 173 8.86 -0.06 6.36
N ASP A 174 7.80 0.52 6.88
CA ASP A 174 7.20 1.74 6.32
C ASP A 174 8.13 2.94 6.50
N LEU A 175 8.75 3.06 7.70
CA LEU A 175 9.75 4.10 7.94
C LEU A 175 10.97 3.94 7.02
N LEU A 176 11.51 2.73 6.88
CA LEU A 176 12.61 2.47 5.92
C LEU A 176 12.21 2.82 4.49
N THR A 177 10.99 2.47 4.09
CA THR A 177 10.48 2.79 2.74
C THR A 177 10.43 4.29 2.53
N LEU A 178 10.00 5.07 3.51
CA LEU A 178 9.98 6.52 3.42
C LEU A 178 11.40 7.09 3.32
N LEU A 179 12.34 6.63 4.18
CA LEU A 179 13.73 7.07 4.15
C LEU A 179 14.39 6.76 2.80
N PHE A 180 14.14 5.59 2.21
CA PHE A 180 14.63 5.22 0.88
C PHE A 180 13.99 6.05 -0.25
N THR A 181 12.71 6.39 -0.12
CA THR A 181 11.97 7.14 -1.15
C THR A 181 12.32 8.62 -1.15
N ARG A 182 12.40 9.21 0.05
CA ARG A 182 12.61 10.65 0.20
C ARG A 182 14.08 11.04 0.01
N GLY A 183 15.00 10.17 0.42
CA GLY A 183 16.42 10.50 0.47
C GLY A 183 16.74 11.57 1.51
N PHE A 184 17.96 12.07 1.47
CA PHE A 184 18.45 13.07 2.41
C PHE A 184 19.16 14.20 1.66
N ALA A 185 18.99 15.43 2.14
CA ALA A 185 19.72 16.59 1.63
C ALA A 185 21.15 16.64 2.17
N GLY A 186 21.38 16.13 3.39
CA GLY A 186 22.66 16.03 4.06
C GLY A 186 23.41 14.72 3.79
N PRO A 187 24.63 14.56 4.32
CA PRO A 187 25.47 13.37 4.14
C PRO A 187 24.97 12.20 5.01
N VAL A 188 23.82 11.63 4.66
CA VAL A 188 23.26 10.45 5.28
C VAL A 188 23.26 9.30 4.30
N SER A 189 23.92 8.18 4.66
CA SER A 189 23.86 6.92 3.90
C SER A 189 23.13 5.85 4.71
N LEU A 190 22.43 4.95 4.02
CA LEU A 190 21.60 3.92 4.64
C LEU A 190 21.86 2.56 4.01
N VAL A 191 22.10 1.56 4.85
CA VAL A 191 22.17 0.16 4.41
C VAL A 191 21.22 -0.70 5.23
N ALA A 192 20.42 -1.52 4.51
CA ALA A 192 19.50 -2.49 5.11
C ALA A 192 19.87 -3.91 4.65
N SER A 193 20.02 -4.85 5.60
CA SER A 193 20.36 -6.24 5.25
C SER A 193 19.19 -7.20 5.47
N TYR A 194 19.11 -8.23 4.63
CA TYR A 194 18.12 -9.30 4.79
C TYR A 194 18.66 -10.66 4.36
N ARG A 195 17.98 -11.73 4.78
CA ARG A 195 18.29 -13.09 4.36
C ARG A 195 17.46 -13.45 3.13
N SER A 196 18.13 -13.97 2.09
CA SER A 196 17.49 -14.43 0.85
C SER A 196 16.71 -15.74 1.01
N ASP A 197 17.21 -16.65 1.84
CA ASP A 197 16.65 -17.96 2.13
C ASP A 197 15.39 -17.93 3.00
N ASP A 198 15.20 -16.90 3.85
CA ASP A 198 14.01 -16.72 4.69
C ASP A 198 12.79 -16.16 3.90
N LEU A 199 12.99 -15.69 2.68
CA LEU A 199 11.95 -15.04 1.87
C LEU A 199 11.04 -16.05 1.13
N HIS A 200 10.17 -16.76 1.84
CA HIS A 200 9.16 -17.61 1.22
C HIS A 200 8.14 -16.81 0.37
N ARG A 201 7.34 -17.49 -0.47
CA ARG A 201 6.46 -16.84 -1.48
C ARG A 201 5.46 -15.82 -0.91
N ARG A 202 5.08 -15.93 0.36
CA ARG A 202 4.12 -15.05 1.07
C ARG A 202 4.81 -14.12 2.07
N HIS A 203 6.14 -14.02 2.04
CA HIS A 203 6.85 -13.19 3.00
C HIS A 203 6.56 -11.69 2.75
N PRO A 204 6.14 -10.89 3.79
CA PRO A 204 5.74 -9.49 3.62
C PRO A 204 6.83 -8.61 3.00
N LEU A 205 8.10 -8.84 3.35
CA LEU A 205 9.22 -8.06 2.82
C LEU A 205 9.38 -8.15 1.29
N ARG A 206 8.85 -9.18 0.62
CA ARG A 206 9.00 -9.31 -0.85
C ARG A 206 8.37 -8.16 -1.62
N ALA A 207 7.20 -7.70 -1.20
CA ALA A 207 6.53 -6.56 -1.82
C ALA A 207 7.34 -5.28 -1.60
N THR A 208 7.84 -5.08 -0.38
CA THR A 208 8.69 -3.95 0.00
C THR A 208 10.00 -3.93 -0.80
N LEU A 209 10.69 -5.07 -0.93
CA LEU A 209 11.91 -5.18 -1.74
C LEU A 209 11.66 -4.90 -3.23
N ALA A 210 10.51 -5.36 -3.77
CA ALA A 210 10.13 -5.07 -5.15
C ALA A 210 9.85 -3.56 -5.35
N HIS A 211 9.37 -2.87 -4.32
CA HIS A 211 9.24 -1.42 -4.35
C HIS A 211 10.61 -0.73 -4.28
N TRP A 212 11.45 -1.07 -3.30
CA TRP A 212 12.79 -0.49 -3.17
C TRP A 212 13.66 -0.68 -4.41
N ALA A 213 13.54 -1.82 -5.10
CA ALA A 213 14.26 -2.11 -6.33
C ALA A 213 13.89 -1.19 -7.52
N ARG A 214 12.74 -0.49 -7.44
CA ARG A 214 12.32 0.48 -8.47
C ARG A 214 12.82 1.90 -8.19
N LEU A 215 13.30 2.15 -6.97
CA LEU A 215 13.84 3.46 -6.61
C LEU A 215 15.25 3.61 -7.21
N ALA A 216 15.45 4.64 -8.03
CA ALA A 216 16.75 4.90 -8.67
C ALA A 216 17.87 5.19 -7.65
N SER A 217 17.52 5.65 -6.46
CA SER A 217 18.42 5.94 -5.35
C SER A 217 18.92 4.69 -4.63
N VAL A 218 18.24 3.53 -4.75
CA VAL A 218 18.53 2.32 -3.96
C VAL A 218 19.32 1.32 -4.80
N GLN A 219 20.50 0.95 -4.31
CA GLN A 219 21.35 -0.06 -4.93
C GLN A 219 21.19 -1.41 -4.23
N ARG A 220 21.04 -2.48 -5.00
CA ARG A 220 20.99 -3.83 -4.45
C ARG A 220 22.36 -4.51 -4.61
N VAL A 221 22.81 -5.10 -3.50
CA VAL A 221 24.03 -5.89 -3.44
C VAL A 221 23.69 -7.29 -2.95
N ASP A 222 23.97 -8.29 -3.77
CA ASP A 222 23.78 -9.70 -3.39
C ASP A 222 25.14 -10.26 -2.99
N LEU A 223 25.28 -10.76 -1.74
CA LEU A 223 26.50 -11.28 -1.21
C LEU A 223 26.64 -12.78 -1.60
N ALA A 224 27.60 -13.08 -2.44
CA ALA A 224 27.86 -14.43 -2.90
C ALA A 224 28.59 -15.28 -1.84
N PRO A 225 28.51 -16.63 -1.89
CA PRO A 225 29.34 -17.52 -1.11
C PRO A 225 30.83 -17.23 -1.25
N LEU A 226 31.62 -17.48 -0.20
CA LEU A 226 33.08 -17.34 -0.27
C LEU A 226 33.69 -18.36 -1.23
N ALA A 227 34.68 -17.90 -2.01
CA ALA A 227 35.42 -18.84 -2.85
C ALA A 227 36.24 -19.82 -1.96
N ASP A 228 36.46 -21.04 -2.44
CA ASP A 228 37.18 -22.11 -1.71
C ASP A 228 38.52 -21.66 -1.13
N ARG A 229 39.26 -20.83 -1.87
CA ARG A 229 40.52 -20.24 -1.39
C ARG A 229 40.33 -19.45 -0.09
N HIS A 230 39.26 -18.69 0.01
CA HIS A 230 38.99 -17.84 1.17
C HIS A 230 38.41 -18.67 2.32
N VAL A 231 37.61 -19.70 2.03
CA VAL A 231 37.18 -20.67 3.05
C VAL A 231 38.39 -21.37 3.64
N ARG A 232 39.35 -21.78 2.80
CA ARG A 232 40.61 -22.41 3.26
C ARG A 232 41.44 -21.48 4.13
N GLU A 233 41.53 -20.21 3.74
CA GLU A 233 42.25 -19.19 4.53
C GLU A 233 41.56 -18.95 5.86
N LEU A 234 40.20 -18.84 5.89
CA LEU A 234 39.40 -18.71 7.09
C LEU A 234 39.64 -19.90 8.06
N VAL A 235 39.54 -21.13 7.56
CA VAL A 235 39.71 -22.37 8.34
C VAL A 235 41.14 -22.46 8.92
N ARG A 236 42.18 -22.12 8.14
CA ARG A 236 43.56 -22.07 8.63
C ARG A 236 43.77 -20.98 9.67
N GLY A 237 43.14 -19.82 9.51
CA GLY A 237 43.20 -18.76 10.53
C GLY A 237 42.53 -19.10 11.85
N LEU A 238 41.50 -19.94 11.85
CA LEU A 238 40.78 -20.39 13.03
C LEU A 238 41.42 -21.62 13.71
N GLY A 239 41.89 -22.58 12.91
CA GLY A 239 42.37 -23.87 13.41
C GLY A 239 43.85 -23.94 13.67
N GLY A 240 44.64 -22.92 13.30
CA GLY A 240 46.07 -22.92 13.38
C GLY A 240 46.71 -24.17 12.71
N ASP A 241 47.88 -24.61 13.20
CA ASP A 241 48.59 -25.78 12.70
C ASP A 241 47.98 -27.11 13.19
N VAL A 242 46.82 -27.09 13.89
CA VAL A 242 46.21 -28.28 14.48
C VAL A 242 45.41 -29.08 13.47
N LEU A 243 44.86 -28.41 12.43
CA LEU A 243 44.07 -29.08 11.37
C LEU A 243 44.96 -29.52 10.19
N GLY A 244 45.05 -30.81 9.97
CA GLY A 244 45.77 -31.37 8.80
C GLY A 244 45.03 -31.00 7.49
N GLU A 245 45.77 -30.96 6.35
CA GLU A 245 45.23 -30.51 5.05
C GLU A 245 44.00 -31.30 4.59
N THR A 246 43.88 -32.55 4.93
CA THR A 246 42.72 -33.39 4.60
C THR A 246 41.46 -32.91 5.36
N ALA A 247 41.62 -32.47 6.62
CA ALA A 247 40.51 -31.92 7.40
C ALA A 247 40.11 -30.54 6.88
N VAL A 248 41.08 -29.72 6.52
CA VAL A 248 40.82 -28.40 5.90
C VAL A 248 40.05 -28.57 4.59
N GLN A 249 40.47 -29.51 3.71
CA GLN A 249 39.77 -29.75 2.44
C GLN A 249 38.34 -30.25 2.68
N ALA A 250 38.13 -31.17 3.65
CA ALA A 250 36.80 -31.66 3.99
C ALA A 250 35.87 -30.56 4.51
N VAL A 251 36.39 -29.56 5.26
CA VAL A 251 35.63 -28.40 5.68
C VAL A 251 35.29 -27.49 4.47
N VAL A 252 36.23 -27.25 3.56
CA VAL A 252 35.99 -26.41 2.36
C VAL A 252 34.90 -27.02 1.51
N ASP A 253 34.96 -28.33 1.21
CA ASP A 253 33.99 -29.02 0.37
C ASP A 253 32.56 -29.01 0.99
N ARG A 254 32.45 -29.03 2.31
CA ARG A 254 31.17 -29.11 3.03
C ARG A 254 30.59 -27.76 3.37
N ALA A 255 31.42 -26.75 3.53
CA ALA A 255 30.96 -25.41 3.87
C ALA A 255 30.28 -24.70 2.67
N GLU A 256 30.51 -25.20 1.45
CA GLU A 256 29.94 -24.64 0.20
C GLU A 256 30.05 -23.10 0.12
N GLY A 257 31.18 -22.55 0.63
CA GLY A 257 31.40 -21.11 0.67
C GLY A 257 30.66 -20.34 1.79
N ASN A 258 29.89 -21.03 2.63
CA ASN A 258 29.23 -20.41 3.78
C ASN A 258 30.25 -20.23 4.94
N ALA A 259 30.56 -18.99 5.29
CA ALA A 259 31.55 -18.65 6.32
C ALA A 259 31.21 -19.26 7.69
N PHE A 260 29.95 -19.19 8.09
CA PHE A 260 29.48 -19.75 9.36
C PHE A 260 29.65 -21.28 9.43
N PHE A 261 29.29 -22.00 8.35
CA PHE A 261 29.48 -23.44 8.28
C PHE A 261 30.96 -23.80 8.31
N ALA A 262 31.80 -23.00 7.64
CA ALA A 262 33.25 -23.19 7.70
C ALA A 262 33.81 -23.04 9.13
N GLU A 263 33.37 -22.03 9.89
CA GLU A 263 33.76 -21.81 11.28
C GLU A 263 33.34 -22.97 12.18
N GLU A 264 32.08 -23.41 12.08
CA GLU A 264 31.55 -24.49 12.95
C GLU A 264 32.14 -25.85 12.59
N LEU A 265 32.33 -26.16 11.31
CA LEU A 265 32.98 -27.38 10.87
C LEU A 265 34.46 -27.43 11.26
N ALA A 266 35.17 -26.31 11.21
CA ALA A 266 36.57 -26.22 11.65
C ALA A 266 36.67 -26.45 13.16
N ALA A 267 35.83 -25.82 13.97
CA ALA A 267 35.78 -26.00 15.41
C ALA A 267 35.49 -27.47 15.80
N ALA A 268 34.51 -28.11 15.17
CA ALA A 268 34.20 -29.52 15.40
C ALA A 268 35.36 -30.47 15.02
N SER A 269 36.05 -30.15 13.90
CA SER A 269 37.21 -30.93 13.44
C SER A 269 38.42 -30.82 14.37
N ALA A 270 38.68 -29.63 14.94
CA ALA A 270 39.73 -29.41 15.91
C ALA A 270 39.51 -30.18 17.22
N LEU A 271 38.26 -30.49 17.55
CA LEU A 271 37.88 -31.33 18.72
C LEU A 271 37.95 -32.83 18.46
N GLY A 272 38.47 -33.28 17.30
CA GLY A 272 38.57 -34.70 16.95
C GLY A 272 37.23 -35.41 16.74
N ARG A 273 36.16 -34.66 16.46
CA ARG A 273 34.84 -35.19 16.12
C ARG A 273 34.53 -34.99 14.62
N PRO A 274 35.20 -35.66 13.68
CA PRO A 274 34.84 -35.61 12.27
C PRO A 274 33.61 -36.51 12.05
N GLY A 275 32.48 -36.08 12.62
CA GLY A 275 31.27 -36.89 12.60
C GLY A 275 30.41 -36.59 11.38
N SER A 276 29.76 -37.60 10.89
CA SER A 276 28.57 -37.61 10.02
C SER A 276 27.49 -36.61 10.51
N THR A 277 27.64 -35.35 10.22
CA THR A 277 26.64 -34.32 10.59
C THR A 277 25.84 -33.97 9.35
N GLU A 278 24.85 -34.80 9.10
CA GLU A 278 23.72 -34.48 8.22
C GLU A 278 22.80 -33.40 8.87
N ASP A 279 23.06 -33.06 10.16
CA ASP A 279 22.23 -32.13 10.94
C ASP A 279 23.04 -30.95 11.49
N LEU A 280 22.83 -29.77 10.90
CA LEU A 280 23.43 -28.48 11.32
C LEU A 280 23.19 -28.22 12.81
N SER A 281 22.00 -28.53 13.32
CA SER A 281 21.61 -28.33 14.71
C SER A 281 22.57 -29.02 15.68
N ARG A 282 23.05 -30.20 15.34
CA ARG A 282 24.04 -30.93 16.19
C ARG A 282 25.42 -30.27 16.20
N LEU A 283 25.85 -29.67 15.08
CA LEU A 283 27.12 -28.95 15.04
C LEU A 283 27.08 -27.73 15.96
N LEU A 284 25.93 -27.01 15.96
CA LEU A 284 25.72 -25.81 16.78
C LEU A 284 25.74 -26.14 18.29
N LEU A 285 25.19 -27.30 18.67
CA LEU A 285 25.17 -27.75 20.06
C LEU A 285 26.54 -28.16 20.60
N VAL A 286 27.53 -28.49 19.78
CA VAL A 286 28.87 -28.90 20.24
C VAL A 286 29.53 -27.88 21.16
N ARG A 287 29.45 -26.58 20.85
CA ARG A 287 29.99 -25.52 21.68
C ARG A 287 29.21 -25.35 22.99
N PHE A 288 27.90 -25.48 22.89
CA PHE A 288 27.00 -25.42 24.04
C PHE A 288 27.25 -26.59 25.00
N GLU A 289 27.47 -27.80 24.50
CA GLU A 289 27.80 -29.02 25.30
C GLU A 289 29.14 -28.92 26.03
N GLN A 290 30.06 -28.05 25.59
CA GLN A 290 31.36 -27.83 26.24
C GLN A 290 31.30 -26.94 27.45
N LEU A 291 30.22 -26.14 27.59
CA LEU A 291 30.05 -25.27 28.73
C LEU A 291 29.88 -26.05 30.03
N ALA A 292 30.38 -25.49 31.13
CA ALA A 292 30.05 -25.96 32.48
C ALA A 292 28.51 -25.96 32.70
N PRO A 293 27.97 -26.76 33.62
CA PRO A 293 26.52 -26.83 33.83
C PRO A 293 25.86 -25.47 34.06
N ASP A 294 26.51 -24.57 34.82
CA ASP A 294 25.99 -23.23 35.04
C ASP A 294 26.02 -22.36 33.77
N GLY A 295 27.06 -22.51 32.94
CA GLY A 295 27.14 -21.90 31.59
C GLY A 295 26.03 -22.37 30.70
N GLN A 296 25.74 -23.68 30.66
CA GLN A 296 24.62 -24.22 29.94
C GLN A 296 23.27 -23.70 30.44
N GLN A 297 23.08 -23.55 31.76
CA GLN A 297 21.87 -22.98 32.34
C GLN A 297 21.69 -21.53 31.92
N VAL A 298 22.72 -20.69 31.97
CA VAL A 298 22.71 -19.30 31.53
C VAL A 298 22.31 -19.21 30.05
N VAL A 299 22.92 -20.04 29.19
CA VAL A 299 22.66 -20.04 27.75
C VAL A 299 21.23 -20.51 27.42
N ARG A 300 20.71 -21.53 28.14
CA ARG A 300 19.29 -21.97 28.00
C ARG A 300 18.33 -20.84 28.37
N MET A 301 18.61 -20.14 29.48
CA MET A 301 17.78 -18.99 29.87
C MET A 301 17.89 -17.86 28.85
N ALA A 302 19.09 -17.53 28.38
CA ALA A 302 19.26 -16.53 27.33
C ALA A 302 18.49 -16.89 26.05
N ALA A 303 18.50 -18.17 25.62
CA ALA A 303 17.75 -18.64 24.44
C ALA A 303 16.23 -18.45 24.59
N ALA A 304 15.67 -18.63 25.78
CA ALA A 304 14.26 -18.38 26.04
C ALA A 304 13.87 -16.87 25.95
N SER A 305 14.83 -15.94 26.11
CA SER A 305 14.65 -14.52 25.84
C SER A 305 14.64 -14.20 24.33
N GLY A 306 15.28 -15.03 23.51
CA GLY A 306 15.49 -14.83 22.09
C GLY A 306 16.95 -14.57 21.74
N ARG A 307 17.21 -13.69 20.74
CA ARG A 307 18.57 -13.45 20.24
C ARG A 307 19.51 -12.73 21.21
N GLN A 308 18.96 -11.87 22.04
CA GLN A 308 19.72 -11.07 22.99
C GLN A 308 18.96 -10.87 24.30
N VAL A 309 19.72 -10.62 25.37
CA VAL A 309 19.17 -10.37 26.70
C VAL A 309 20.03 -9.36 27.44
N SER A 310 19.42 -8.42 28.16
CA SER A 310 20.16 -7.48 29.01
C SER A 310 20.76 -8.20 30.24
N HIS A 311 21.94 -7.77 30.67
CA HIS A 311 22.53 -8.35 31.89
C HIS A 311 21.60 -8.21 33.10
N ARG A 312 20.90 -7.08 33.23
CA ARG A 312 19.94 -6.84 34.31
C ARG A 312 18.79 -7.82 34.32
N LEU A 313 18.24 -8.17 33.17
CA LEU A 313 17.14 -9.15 33.04
C LEU A 313 17.68 -10.55 33.28
N LEU A 314 18.80 -10.91 32.65
CA LEU A 314 19.43 -12.23 32.80
C LEU A 314 19.80 -12.53 34.27
N SER A 315 20.36 -11.55 34.99
CA SER A 315 20.71 -11.70 36.40
C SER A 315 19.52 -11.88 37.35
N ARG A 316 18.32 -11.49 36.92
CA ARG A 316 17.08 -11.69 37.70
C ARG A 316 16.40 -13.03 37.39
N VAL A 317 16.54 -13.53 36.15
CA VAL A 317 15.88 -14.79 35.76
C VAL A 317 16.73 -16.03 36.02
N VAL A 318 18.05 -15.89 36.08
CA VAL A 318 18.95 -17.01 36.40
C VAL A 318 19.16 -17.10 37.93
N GLU A 319 18.97 -18.31 38.48
CA GLU A 319 19.15 -18.56 39.93
C GLU A 319 20.61 -18.96 40.26
N LEU A 320 21.53 -18.03 40.04
CA LEU A 320 22.94 -18.20 40.45
C LEU A 320 23.37 -16.99 41.34
N ALA A 321 24.30 -17.21 42.21
CA ALA A 321 24.91 -16.09 42.90
C ALA A 321 25.69 -15.21 41.92
N SER A 322 25.80 -13.89 42.17
CA SER A 322 26.37 -12.95 41.18
C SER A 322 27.75 -13.37 40.68
N THR A 323 28.59 -13.92 41.52
CA THR A 323 29.94 -14.39 41.15
C THR A 323 29.87 -15.66 40.28
N GLU A 324 28.94 -16.55 40.54
CA GLU A 324 28.72 -17.77 39.75
C GLU A 324 28.15 -17.41 38.38
N LEU A 325 27.22 -16.48 38.35
CA LEU A 325 26.66 -15.95 37.10
C LEU A 325 27.74 -15.31 36.23
N ASP A 326 28.62 -14.48 36.83
CA ASP A 326 29.71 -13.84 36.08
C ASP A 326 30.68 -14.87 35.48
N LEU A 327 30.99 -15.94 36.22
CA LEU A 327 31.81 -17.05 35.75
C LEU A 327 31.11 -17.83 34.62
N ALA A 328 29.84 -18.14 34.77
CA ALA A 328 29.05 -18.84 33.79
C ALA A 328 28.87 -18.03 32.47
N ILE A 329 28.69 -16.73 32.60
CA ILE A 329 28.65 -15.83 31.43
C ILE A 329 30.01 -15.77 30.74
N ARG A 330 31.09 -15.67 31.52
CA ARG A 330 32.48 -15.67 31.00
C ARG A 330 32.75 -16.95 30.24
N ASP A 331 32.40 -18.11 30.79
CA ASP A 331 32.50 -19.41 30.13
C ASP A 331 31.76 -19.40 28.78
N ALA A 332 30.53 -18.91 28.74
CA ALA A 332 29.75 -18.82 27.49
C ALA A 332 30.37 -17.84 26.46
N VAL A 333 31.03 -16.80 26.90
CA VAL A 333 31.74 -15.83 26.05
C VAL A 333 33.05 -16.42 25.51
N GLU A 334 33.83 -17.07 26.36
CA GLU A 334 35.11 -17.72 25.99
C GLU A 334 34.90 -18.87 24.98
N HIS A 335 33.79 -19.60 25.11
CA HIS A 335 33.39 -20.64 24.14
C HIS A 335 32.66 -20.08 22.92
N HIS A 336 32.58 -18.74 22.78
CA HIS A 336 31.96 -18.06 21.64
C HIS A 336 30.47 -18.42 21.39
N VAL A 337 29.76 -18.74 22.45
CA VAL A 337 28.28 -18.96 22.41
C VAL A 337 27.57 -17.63 22.57
N LEU A 338 27.98 -16.82 23.52
CA LEU A 338 27.50 -15.46 23.74
C LEU A 338 28.56 -14.43 23.38
N VAL A 339 28.13 -13.22 23.03
CA VAL A 339 28.97 -12.04 22.83
C VAL A 339 28.39 -10.88 23.61
N PRO A 340 29.24 -10.09 24.31
CA PRO A 340 28.80 -8.87 24.98
C PRO A 340 28.25 -7.87 23.95
N THR A 341 27.19 -7.12 24.31
CA THR A 341 26.66 -6.03 23.52
C THR A 341 27.02 -4.66 24.12
N ASP A 342 27.12 -3.65 23.28
CA ASP A 342 27.42 -2.27 23.73
C ASP A 342 26.32 -1.70 24.64
N THR A 343 25.12 -2.31 24.65
CA THR A 343 23.98 -1.93 25.48
C THR A 343 24.01 -2.56 26.89
N GLY A 344 25.09 -3.22 27.24
CA GLY A 344 25.26 -3.85 28.59
C GLY A 344 24.46 -5.16 28.72
N GLY A 345 24.35 -5.92 27.64
CA GLY A 345 23.73 -7.23 27.62
C GLY A 345 24.57 -8.26 26.88
N TYR A 346 23.93 -9.33 26.48
CA TYR A 346 24.52 -10.44 25.73
C TYR A 346 23.65 -10.83 24.55
N ALA A 347 24.28 -11.11 23.42
CA ALA A 347 23.64 -11.67 22.26
C ALA A 347 24.25 -13.04 21.94
N PHE A 348 23.48 -13.91 21.32
CA PHE A 348 24.04 -15.10 20.71
C PHE A 348 24.94 -14.72 19.55
N ARG A 349 26.11 -15.35 19.44
CA ARG A 349 27.03 -15.10 18.32
C ARG A 349 26.36 -15.31 16.97
N HIS A 350 25.47 -16.31 16.89
CA HIS A 350 24.67 -16.63 15.72
C HIS A 350 23.21 -16.87 16.13
N ALA A 351 22.26 -16.28 15.41
CA ALA A 351 20.84 -16.41 15.72
C ALA A 351 20.38 -17.88 15.71
N LEU A 352 20.89 -18.69 14.74
CA LEU A 352 20.61 -20.11 14.65
C LEU A 352 21.02 -20.90 15.92
N LEU A 353 22.04 -20.44 16.64
CA LEU A 353 22.45 -21.08 17.89
C LEU A 353 21.40 -20.86 19.00
N ALA A 354 20.81 -19.66 19.07
CA ALA A 354 19.73 -19.38 20.01
C ALA A 354 18.51 -20.27 19.74
N GLU A 355 18.12 -20.39 18.47
CA GLU A 355 17.00 -21.24 18.02
C GLU A 355 17.27 -22.70 18.34
N THR A 356 18.46 -23.20 18.00
CA THR A 356 18.85 -24.60 18.26
C THR A 356 18.88 -24.94 19.76
N VAL A 357 19.42 -24.05 20.59
CA VAL A 357 19.43 -24.25 22.06
C VAL A 357 18.01 -24.20 22.63
N TYR A 358 17.18 -23.29 22.12
CA TYR A 358 15.80 -23.21 22.55
C TYR A 358 15.01 -24.44 22.14
N ASP A 359 15.25 -24.98 20.93
CA ASP A 359 14.58 -26.20 20.45
C ASP A 359 15.04 -27.46 21.18
N ASP A 360 16.26 -27.50 21.67
CA ASP A 360 16.79 -28.58 22.53
C ASP A 360 16.16 -28.62 23.92
N LEU A 361 15.57 -27.51 24.38
CA LEU A 361 14.86 -27.48 25.67
C LEU A 361 13.68 -28.44 25.71
N LEU A 362 13.60 -29.25 26.73
CA LEU A 362 12.43 -30.07 27.01
C LEU A 362 11.18 -29.19 27.26
N PRO A 363 9.95 -29.66 26.94
CA PRO A 363 8.75 -28.86 27.16
C PRO A 363 8.61 -28.24 28.55
N GLY A 364 8.96 -29.01 29.60
CA GLY A 364 8.92 -28.51 30.98
C GLY A 364 10.03 -27.49 31.29
N GLU A 365 11.16 -27.56 30.63
CA GLU A 365 12.23 -26.56 30.75
C GLU A 365 11.83 -25.23 30.08
N ARG A 366 11.23 -25.30 28.88
CA ARG A 366 10.69 -24.12 28.19
C ARG A 366 9.67 -23.41 29.06
N VAL A 367 8.70 -24.13 29.62
CA VAL A 367 7.67 -23.54 30.49
C VAL A 367 8.31 -22.85 31.68
N ARG A 368 9.21 -23.51 32.41
CA ARG A 368 9.89 -22.91 33.58
C ARG A 368 10.71 -21.68 33.22
N ALA A 369 11.41 -21.70 32.08
CA ALA A 369 12.16 -20.54 31.63
C ALA A 369 11.21 -19.36 31.37
N HIS A 370 10.10 -19.57 30.66
CA HIS A 370 9.11 -18.53 30.39
C HIS A 370 8.41 -18.04 31.67
N GLU A 371 8.08 -18.94 32.63
CA GLU A 371 7.53 -18.58 33.95
C GLU A 371 8.45 -17.59 34.68
N ARG A 372 9.76 -17.85 34.66
CA ARG A 372 10.75 -16.96 35.27
C ARG A 372 10.76 -15.59 34.63
N TYR A 373 10.82 -15.53 33.32
CA TYR A 373 10.77 -14.28 32.58
C TYR A 373 9.47 -13.53 32.86
N ALA A 374 8.33 -14.21 32.81
CA ALA A 374 7.02 -13.61 33.07
C ALA A 374 6.94 -13.03 34.48
N ALA A 375 7.41 -13.76 35.49
CA ALA A 375 7.43 -13.29 36.88
C ALA A 375 8.32 -12.04 37.05
N VAL A 376 9.54 -12.06 36.53
CA VAL A 376 10.50 -10.94 36.64
C VAL A 376 9.99 -9.69 35.90
N LEU A 377 9.41 -9.87 34.71
CA LEU A 377 8.89 -8.75 33.93
C LEU A 377 7.60 -8.17 34.52
N ALA A 378 6.79 -9.00 35.19
CA ALA A 378 5.61 -8.52 35.89
C ALA A 378 5.99 -7.73 37.16
N GLU A 379 7.05 -8.17 37.89
CA GLU A 379 7.58 -7.48 39.07
C GLU A 379 8.24 -6.16 38.70
N ASP A 380 9.07 -6.15 37.65
CA ASP A 380 9.79 -4.95 37.18
C ASP A 380 9.60 -4.78 35.66
N PRO A 381 8.53 -4.09 35.20
CA PRO A 381 8.30 -3.81 33.79
C PRO A 381 9.40 -2.97 33.12
N SER A 382 10.34 -2.42 33.91
CA SER A 382 11.46 -1.66 33.38
C SER A 382 12.52 -2.53 32.70
N LEU A 383 12.50 -3.83 32.93
CA LEU A 383 13.48 -4.78 32.40
C LEU A 383 13.14 -5.29 30.99
N GLY A 384 11.93 -5.04 30.49
CA GLY A 384 11.47 -5.43 29.15
C GLY A 384 10.24 -4.67 28.71
N THR A 385 9.49 -5.24 27.80
CA THR A 385 8.30 -4.63 27.19
C THR A 385 7.03 -5.42 27.54
N TRP A 386 5.87 -4.80 27.40
CA TRP A 386 4.59 -5.51 27.54
C TRP A 386 4.45 -6.64 26.53
N ALA A 387 5.03 -6.49 25.34
CA ALA A 387 5.05 -7.53 24.31
C ALA A 387 5.91 -8.73 24.74
N ASP A 388 7.04 -8.49 25.39
CA ASP A 388 7.86 -9.57 25.95
C ASP A 388 7.11 -10.30 27.06
N LEU A 389 6.49 -9.57 27.98
CA LEU A 389 5.67 -10.18 29.03
C LEU A 389 4.52 -11.01 28.43
N ALA A 390 3.80 -10.49 27.42
CA ALA A 390 2.72 -11.20 26.76
C ALA A 390 3.23 -12.51 26.11
N ARG A 391 4.40 -12.47 25.47
CA ARG A 391 5.03 -13.64 24.84
C ARG A 391 5.35 -14.72 25.87
N HIS A 392 5.99 -14.33 26.99
CA HIS A 392 6.34 -15.29 28.03
C HIS A 392 5.11 -15.84 28.76
N ALA A 393 4.15 -15.01 29.09
CA ALA A 393 2.90 -15.46 29.72
C ALA A 393 2.08 -16.41 28.84
N LEU A 394 2.08 -16.21 27.52
CA LEU A 394 1.46 -17.16 26.57
C LEU A 394 2.14 -18.52 26.59
N ALA A 395 3.46 -18.55 26.62
CA ALA A 395 4.23 -19.77 26.61
C ALA A 395 4.06 -20.60 27.90
N THR A 396 3.72 -19.95 29.02
CA THR A 396 3.38 -20.63 30.29
C THR A 396 1.94 -21.13 30.33
N GLY A 397 1.06 -20.60 29.50
CA GLY A 397 -0.37 -20.86 29.55
C GLY A 397 -1.13 -20.04 30.60
N ASP A 398 -0.47 -19.05 31.24
CA ASP A 398 -1.16 -18.10 32.12
C ASP A 398 -2.01 -17.12 31.29
N ARG A 399 -3.27 -17.47 31.14
CA ARG A 399 -4.21 -16.74 30.28
C ARG A 399 -4.53 -15.33 30.80
N GLU A 400 -4.58 -15.15 32.11
CA GLU A 400 -4.90 -13.85 32.70
C GLU A 400 -3.75 -12.86 32.51
N GLN A 401 -2.54 -13.29 32.86
CA GLN A 401 -1.36 -12.46 32.68
C GLN A 401 -1.09 -12.19 31.19
N ALA A 402 -1.27 -13.18 30.31
CA ALA A 402 -1.11 -13.03 28.88
C ALA A 402 -2.15 -12.06 28.30
N LEU A 403 -3.39 -12.08 28.78
CA LEU A 403 -4.45 -11.16 28.39
C LEU A 403 -4.09 -9.71 28.77
N ASP A 404 -3.76 -9.46 30.04
CA ASP A 404 -3.41 -8.11 30.52
C ASP A 404 -2.17 -7.57 29.76
N ALA A 405 -1.14 -8.37 29.64
CA ALA A 405 0.07 -7.98 28.93
C ALA A 405 -0.17 -7.71 27.44
N SER A 406 -1.02 -8.53 26.76
CA SER A 406 -1.39 -8.31 25.36
C SER A 406 -2.18 -7.03 25.16
N VAL A 407 -3.10 -6.70 26.07
CA VAL A 407 -3.86 -5.43 26.02
C VAL A 407 -2.91 -4.25 26.17
N ARG A 408 -2.01 -4.28 27.15
CA ARG A 408 -1.01 -3.21 27.38
C ARG A 408 -0.03 -3.09 26.22
N ALA A 409 0.39 -4.21 25.63
CA ALA A 409 1.22 -4.21 24.42
C ALA A 409 0.51 -3.53 23.23
N GLY A 410 -0.78 -3.83 23.06
CA GLY A 410 -1.62 -3.18 22.06
C GLY A 410 -1.77 -1.67 22.30
N ASP A 411 -2.03 -1.25 23.54
CA ASP A 411 -2.11 0.17 23.92
C ASP A 411 -0.75 0.87 23.69
N ALA A 412 0.35 0.23 24.05
CA ALA A 412 1.70 0.74 23.80
C ALA A 412 1.99 0.88 22.29
N ALA A 413 1.57 -0.07 21.48
CA ALA A 413 1.72 0.00 20.03
C ALA A 413 0.88 1.14 19.43
N MET A 414 -0.37 1.31 19.87
CA MET A 414 -1.19 2.46 19.45
C MET A 414 -0.55 3.80 19.81
N SER A 415 0.04 3.91 21.00
CA SER A 415 0.66 5.15 21.48
C SER A 415 1.87 5.63 20.66
N VAL A 416 2.50 4.73 19.91
CA VAL A 416 3.62 5.04 19.00
C VAL A 416 3.23 4.99 17.51
N GLY A 417 1.91 4.96 17.20
CA GLY A 417 1.42 4.96 15.83
C GLY A 417 1.65 3.64 15.09
N GLY A 418 1.59 2.50 15.78
CA GLY A 418 1.68 1.14 15.22
C GLY A 418 0.35 0.38 15.26
N PRO A 419 -0.70 0.78 14.49
CA PRO A 419 -2.00 0.15 14.56
C PRO A 419 -2.02 -1.32 14.10
N GLU A 420 -1.10 -1.73 13.23
CA GLU A 420 -0.98 -3.12 12.77
C GLU A 420 -0.46 -4.04 13.89
N GLU A 421 0.56 -3.60 14.61
CA GLU A 421 1.09 -4.28 15.78
C GLU A 421 0.04 -4.32 16.90
N ALA A 422 -0.65 -3.20 17.15
CA ALA A 422 -1.74 -3.12 18.10
C ALA A 422 -2.87 -4.11 17.77
N TRP A 423 -3.28 -4.17 16.50
CA TRP A 423 -4.27 -5.14 16.03
C TRP A 423 -3.84 -6.59 16.32
N ARG A 424 -2.56 -6.94 16.09
CA ARG A 424 -2.04 -8.28 16.42
C ARG A 424 -2.17 -8.59 17.90
N HIS A 425 -1.76 -7.66 18.77
CA HIS A 425 -1.86 -7.83 20.23
C HIS A 425 -3.30 -7.88 20.72
N PHE A 426 -4.20 -7.00 20.24
CA PHE A 426 -5.60 -7.05 20.63
C PHE A 426 -6.32 -8.31 20.10
N LYS A 427 -5.99 -8.77 18.90
CA LYS A 427 -6.51 -10.05 18.39
C LYS A 427 -6.08 -11.22 19.26
N GLN A 428 -4.85 -11.21 19.75
CA GLN A 428 -4.35 -12.19 20.70
C GLN A 428 -5.08 -12.10 22.04
N ALA A 429 -5.27 -10.89 22.55
CA ALA A 429 -6.06 -10.66 23.77
C ALA A 429 -7.50 -11.18 23.63
N LEU A 430 -8.17 -10.92 22.50
CA LEU A 430 -9.52 -11.45 22.21
C LEU A 430 -9.56 -12.98 22.18
N ALA A 431 -8.51 -13.65 21.70
CA ALA A 431 -8.44 -15.11 21.69
C ALA A 431 -8.25 -15.72 23.09
N LEU A 432 -7.71 -14.94 24.03
CA LEU A 432 -7.55 -15.33 25.43
C LEU A 432 -8.75 -15.00 26.30
N LEU A 433 -9.63 -14.11 25.81
CA LEU A 433 -10.72 -13.55 26.60
C LEU A 433 -11.81 -14.60 26.85
N PRO A 434 -12.24 -14.85 28.12
CA PRO A 434 -13.45 -15.59 28.41
C PRO A 434 -14.69 -14.82 27.94
N ASP A 435 -15.76 -15.53 27.57
CA ASP A 435 -16.97 -14.92 27.00
C ASP A 435 -17.64 -13.86 27.92
N ASP A 436 -17.56 -14.03 29.23
CA ASP A 436 -18.18 -13.18 30.26
C ASP A 436 -17.18 -12.26 31.00
N HIS A 437 -15.93 -12.16 30.50
CA HIS A 437 -14.90 -11.37 31.17
C HIS A 437 -15.27 -9.89 31.21
N SER A 438 -15.05 -9.23 32.36
CA SER A 438 -15.42 -7.84 32.62
C SER A 438 -14.75 -6.83 31.66
N THR A 439 -13.54 -7.11 31.19
CA THR A 439 -12.80 -6.24 30.24
C THR A 439 -13.15 -6.49 28.79
N GLY A 440 -14.05 -7.46 28.49
CA GLY A 440 -14.34 -7.88 27.12
C GLY A 440 -14.81 -6.75 26.21
N ASP A 441 -15.65 -5.86 26.71
CA ASP A 441 -16.14 -4.71 25.97
C ASP A 441 -14.98 -3.76 25.61
N ALA A 442 -14.14 -3.42 26.58
CA ALA A 442 -13.02 -2.51 26.41
C ALA A 442 -11.97 -3.07 25.43
N VAL A 443 -11.66 -4.37 25.51
CA VAL A 443 -10.72 -5.03 24.57
C VAL A 443 -11.31 -5.05 23.16
N THR A 444 -12.61 -5.32 23.02
CA THR A 444 -13.28 -5.33 21.71
C THR A 444 -13.28 -3.95 21.07
N LEU A 445 -13.54 -2.89 21.84
CA LEU A 445 -13.49 -1.50 21.36
C LEU A 445 -12.09 -1.12 20.87
N ARG A 446 -11.04 -1.46 21.62
CA ARG A 446 -9.63 -1.23 21.23
C ARG A 446 -9.26 -2.00 19.95
N ALA A 447 -9.65 -3.28 19.89
CA ALA A 447 -9.42 -4.12 18.72
C ALA A 447 -10.15 -3.58 17.48
N ALA A 448 -11.39 -3.11 17.62
CA ALA A 448 -12.15 -2.51 16.55
C ALA A 448 -11.51 -1.20 16.05
N ALA A 449 -11.02 -0.36 16.96
CA ALA A 449 -10.31 0.88 16.60
C ALA A 449 -9.03 0.57 15.81
N ALA A 450 -8.19 -0.36 16.27
CA ALA A 450 -6.98 -0.77 15.57
C ALA A 450 -7.30 -1.39 14.19
N ALA A 451 -8.33 -2.26 14.11
CA ALA A 451 -8.76 -2.86 12.86
C ALA A 451 -9.27 -1.81 11.85
N THR A 452 -10.03 -0.82 12.32
CA THR A 452 -10.52 0.27 11.46
C THR A 452 -9.35 1.12 10.94
N SER A 453 -8.39 1.45 11.79
CA SER A 453 -7.21 2.23 11.40
C SER A 453 -6.32 1.52 10.36
N THR A 454 -6.41 0.19 10.29
CA THR A 454 -5.71 -0.65 9.31
C THR A 454 -6.55 -1.04 8.10
N GLY A 455 -7.70 -0.37 7.87
CA GLY A 455 -8.59 -0.63 6.73
C GLY A 455 -9.44 -1.91 6.84
N ARG A 456 -9.59 -2.47 8.05
CA ARG A 456 -10.36 -3.71 8.29
C ARG A 456 -11.72 -3.42 8.93
N ALA A 457 -12.46 -2.41 8.40
CA ALA A 457 -13.72 -1.95 8.97
C ALA A 457 -14.78 -3.08 9.06
N TYR A 458 -14.87 -3.96 8.06
CA TYR A 458 -15.78 -5.12 8.12
C TYR A 458 -15.46 -6.06 9.28
N LYS A 459 -14.17 -6.30 9.55
CA LYS A 459 -13.75 -7.15 10.68
C LYS A 459 -14.01 -6.47 12.01
N ALA A 460 -13.83 -5.16 12.09
CA ALA A 460 -14.18 -4.38 13.28
C ALA A 460 -15.69 -4.46 13.58
N LEU A 461 -16.54 -4.31 12.55
CA LEU A 461 -17.99 -4.43 12.69
C LEU A 461 -18.42 -5.83 13.15
N GLU A 462 -17.85 -6.88 12.55
CA GLU A 462 -18.09 -8.28 12.96
C GLU A 462 -17.77 -8.49 14.44
N LEU A 463 -16.60 -8.05 14.91
CA LEU A 463 -16.20 -8.18 16.32
C LEU A 463 -17.14 -7.46 17.27
N LEU A 464 -17.57 -6.26 16.93
CA LEU A 464 -18.48 -5.45 17.74
C LEU A 464 -19.89 -6.09 17.82
N GLN A 465 -20.40 -6.59 16.69
CA GLN A 465 -21.69 -7.29 16.61
C GLN A 465 -21.66 -8.61 17.40
N ASP A 466 -20.61 -9.39 17.25
CA ASP A 466 -20.40 -10.64 17.98
C ASP A 466 -20.36 -10.37 19.49
N ARG A 467 -19.66 -9.32 19.91
CA ARG A 467 -19.62 -8.94 21.34
C ARG A 467 -20.99 -8.53 21.86
N LEU A 468 -21.72 -7.70 21.10
CA LEU A 468 -23.10 -7.30 21.48
C LEU A 468 -24.06 -8.50 21.58
N ALA A 469 -23.93 -9.49 20.68
CA ALA A 469 -24.76 -10.69 20.66
C ALA A 469 -24.51 -11.61 21.87
N ARG A 470 -23.24 -11.73 22.29
CA ARG A 470 -22.87 -12.55 23.47
C ARG A 470 -23.14 -11.88 24.81
N ARG A 471 -23.27 -10.54 24.80
CA ARG A 471 -23.47 -9.78 26.04
C ARG A 471 -24.84 -10.00 26.64
N PRO A 472 -24.94 -10.29 27.96
CA PRO A 472 -26.24 -10.37 28.65
C PRO A 472 -27.00 -9.05 28.57
N LYS A 473 -28.32 -9.07 28.31
CA LYS A 473 -29.14 -7.86 28.25
C LYS A 473 -29.22 -7.13 29.59
N SER A 474 -28.95 -7.81 30.71
CA SER A 474 -28.92 -7.27 32.08
C SER A 474 -27.58 -6.60 32.44
N ALA A 475 -26.60 -6.63 31.55
CA ALA A 475 -25.29 -6.01 31.77
C ALA A 475 -25.41 -4.48 31.71
N ASP A 476 -24.36 -3.78 32.20
CA ASP A 476 -24.29 -2.33 32.31
C ASP A 476 -24.80 -1.60 31.05
N PRO A 477 -25.86 -0.78 31.14
CA PRO A 477 -26.44 -0.05 30.01
C PRO A 477 -25.46 0.93 29.36
N THR A 478 -24.59 1.57 30.15
CA THR A 478 -23.61 2.56 29.68
C THR A 478 -22.58 1.93 28.76
N ALA A 479 -22.02 0.78 29.16
CA ALA A 479 -21.07 0.05 28.30
C ALA A 479 -21.76 -0.53 27.03
N ARG A 480 -23.06 -0.88 27.11
CA ARG A 480 -23.83 -1.26 25.93
C ARG A 480 -24.02 -0.05 24.99
N ALA A 481 -24.27 1.11 25.53
CA ALA A 481 -24.43 2.34 24.74
C ALA A 481 -23.15 2.69 23.99
N GLU A 482 -21.98 2.53 24.62
CA GLU A 482 -20.67 2.76 24.00
C GLU A 482 -20.41 1.79 22.83
N LEU A 483 -20.67 0.49 23.03
CA LEU A 483 -20.56 -0.50 21.96
C LEU A 483 -21.50 -0.18 20.79
N LEU A 484 -22.77 0.16 21.06
CA LEU A 484 -23.73 0.53 20.01
C LEU A 484 -23.30 1.78 19.24
N GLY A 485 -22.74 2.78 19.92
CA GLY A 485 -22.18 3.97 19.27
C GLY A 485 -21.04 3.62 18.31
N THR A 486 -20.14 2.76 18.75
CA THR A 486 -19.02 2.29 17.92
C THR A 486 -19.50 1.41 16.77
N VAL A 487 -20.51 0.56 16.99
CA VAL A 487 -21.16 -0.19 15.89
C VAL A 487 -21.71 0.76 14.84
N ALA A 488 -22.43 1.80 15.24
CA ALA A 488 -23.03 2.76 14.30
C ALA A 488 -21.96 3.51 13.48
N THR A 489 -20.87 3.94 14.11
CA THR A 489 -19.78 4.62 13.42
C THR A 489 -19.00 3.70 12.48
N THR A 490 -18.74 2.46 12.91
CA THR A 490 -18.02 1.45 12.10
C THR A 490 -18.88 0.96 10.93
N ALA A 491 -20.19 0.72 11.16
CA ALA A 491 -21.11 0.28 10.12
C ALA A 491 -21.19 1.25 8.94
N ARG A 492 -21.03 2.55 9.19
CA ARG A 492 -21.01 3.56 8.12
C ARG A 492 -19.81 3.47 7.18
N LEU A 493 -18.76 2.80 7.61
CA LEU A 493 -17.55 2.57 6.81
C LEU A 493 -17.62 1.29 5.97
N THR A 494 -18.77 0.62 6.00
CA THR A 494 -18.99 -0.67 5.33
C THR A 494 -20.38 -0.69 4.70
N GLU A 495 -20.54 -1.43 3.62
CA GLU A 495 -21.87 -1.71 3.09
C GLU A 495 -22.52 -2.84 3.88
N ASN A 496 -23.59 -2.54 4.59
CA ASN A 496 -24.30 -3.46 5.46
C ASN A 496 -25.77 -3.06 5.64
N PRO A 497 -26.67 -4.00 5.97
CA PRO A 497 -28.11 -3.74 6.12
C PRO A 497 -28.52 -3.10 7.45
N LEU A 498 -27.57 -2.70 8.31
CA LEU A 498 -27.86 -2.23 9.66
C LEU A 498 -28.58 -0.88 9.67
N ASP A 499 -29.66 -0.77 10.42
CA ASP A 499 -30.30 0.53 10.67
C ASP A 499 -29.53 1.32 11.74
N THR A 500 -28.48 2.01 11.28
CA THR A 500 -27.61 2.82 12.15
C THR A 500 -28.35 3.93 12.90
N LEU A 501 -29.49 4.41 12.37
CA LEU A 501 -30.31 5.40 13.07
C LEU A 501 -31.04 4.80 14.29
N ALA A 502 -31.57 3.58 14.13
CA ALA A 502 -32.17 2.87 15.26
C ALA A 502 -31.10 2.54 16.32
N VAL A 503 -29.90 2.12 15.88
CA VAL A 503 -28.77 1.80 16.78
C VAL A 503 -28.34 3.02 17.59
N THR A 504 -28.16 4.18 16.97
CA THR A 504 -27.75 5.39 17.71
C THR A 504 -28.84 5.92 18.62
N LYS A 505 -30.12 5.78 18.26
CA LYS A 505 -31.24 6.10 19.13
C LYS A 505 -31.30 5.18 20.34
N GLU A 506 -31.09 3.85 20.16
CA GLU A 506 -30.97 2.90 21.26
C GLU A 506 -29.84 3.30 22.18
N ALA A 507 -28.67 3.59 21.65
CA ALA A 507 -27.49 4.00 22.43
C ALA A 507 -27.77 5.22 23.31
N LEU A 508 -28.33 6.28 22.71
CA LEU A 508 -28.66 7.51 23.43
C LEU A 508 -29.78 7.29 24.49
N GLY A 509 -30.74 6.41 24.20
CA GLY A 509 -31.81 6.06 25.10
C GLY A 509 -31.38 5.23 26.33
N LEU A 510 -30.20 4.61 26.29
CA LEU A 510 -29.60 3.88 27.41
C LEU A 510 -28.88 4.79 28.41
N LEU A 511 -28.52 6.03 27.99
CA LEU A 511 -27.79 6.97 28.84
C LEU A 511 -28.69 7.59 29.92
N ARG A 512 -28.16 7.63 31.12
CA ARG A 512 -28.75 8.29 32.28
C ARG A 512 -28.18 9.70 32.45
N PRO A 513 -28.90 10.59 33.21
CA PRO A 513 -28.40 11.95 33.42
C PRO A 513 -27.05 12.02 34.13
N GLU A 514 -26.71 11.03 34.94
CA GLU A 514 -25.46 10.92 35.68
C GLU A 514 -24.28 10.33 34.85
N ASP A 515 -24.57 9.80 33.67
CA ASP A 515 -23.51 9.25 32.81
C ASP A 515 -22.60 10.37 32.28
N PRO A 516 -21.30 10.07 32.01
CA PRO A 516 -20.30 11.09 31.64
C PRO A 516 -20.69 11.90 30.40
N ASP A 517 -20.54 13.23 30.44
CA ASP A 517 -20.72 14.12 29.29
C ASP A 517 -19.86 13.70 28.09
N ALA A 518 -18.68 13.14 28.35
CA ALA A 518 -17.78 12.60 27.34
C ALA A 518 -18.43 11.50 26.50
N LEU A 519 -19.11 10.54 27.11
CA LEU A 519 -19.79 9.46 26.38
C LEU A 519 -20.98 10.01 25.60
N ARG A 520 -21.75 10.89 26.22
CA ARG A 520 -22.91 11.54 25.57
C ARG A 520 -22.47 12.34 24.35
N ALA A 521 -21.38 13.09 24.43
CA ALA A 521 -20.82 13.84 23.31
C ALA A 521 -20.44 12.94 22.14
N ARG A 522 -19.75 11.82 22.40
CA ARG A 522 -19.39 10.85 21.37
C ARG A 522 -20.62 10.21 20.71
N LEU A 523 -21.62 9.82 21.49
CA LEU A 523 -22.84 9.22 20.95
C LEU A 523 -23.68 10.21 20.14
N LEU A 524 -23.77 11.47 20.58
CA LEU A 524 -24.43 12.53 19.83
C LEU A 524 -23.65 12.86 18.54
N GLY A 525 -22.33 12.84 18.58
CA GLY A 525 -21.49 12.97 17.38
C GLY A 525 -21.76 11.87 16.36
N ALA A 526 -21.80 10.62 16.80
CA ALA A 526 -22.18 9.48 15.97
C ALA A 526 -23.60 9.62 15.41
N HIS A 527 -24.55 10.04 16.24
CA HIS A 527 -25.93 10.28 15.84
C HIS A 527 -26.08 11.41 14.82
N THR A 528 -25.38 12.53 15.03
CA THR A 528 -25.30 13.65 14.09
C THR A 528 -24.86 13.19 12.70
N GLN A 529 -23.86 12.36 12.65
CA GLN A 529 -23.34 11.83 11.41
C GLN A 529 -24.35 10.93 10.70
N VAL A 530 -25.00 10.02 11.44
CA VAL A 530 -26.06 9.15 10.91
C VAL A 530 -27.25 9.97 10.39
N LEU A 531 -27.66 11.02 11.10
CA LEU A 531 -28.72 11.92 10.67
C LEU A 531 -28.33 12.65 9.38
N ALA A 532 -27.10 13.15 9.30
CA ALA A 532 -26.58 13.82 8.11
C ALA A 532 -26.56 12.88 6.89
N ASP A 533 -26.14 11.63 7.04
CA ASP A 533 -26.14 10.64 5.96
C ASP A 533 -27.56 10.27 5.47
N ARG A 534 -28.55 10.39 6.35
CA ARG A 534 -29.97 10.18 6.04
C ARG A 534 -30.68 11.43 5.49
N GLY A 535 -29.99 12.55 5.33
CA GLY A 535 -30.57 13.81 4.85
C GLY A 535 -31.50 14.49 5.88
N ARG A 536 -31.39 14.15 7.17
CA ARG A 536 -32.16 14.78 8.26
C ARG A 536 -31.41 15.99 8.81
N ASP A 537 -31.22 17.00 7.95
CA ASP A 537 -30.29 18.11 8.14
C ASP A 537 -30.58 18.98 9.37
N ASP A 538 -31.84 19.32 9.64
CA ASP A 538 -32.22 20.11 10.81
C ASP A 538 -31.96 19.37 12.12
N GLU A 539 -32.19 18.04 12.12
CA GLU A 539 -31.93 17.22 13.30
C GLU A 539 -30.43 17.00 13.49
N ALA A 540 -29.68 16.81 12.38
CA ALA A 540 -28.23 16.69 12.41
C ALA A 540 -27.58 17.97 12.97
N THR A 541 -28.07 19.14 12.56
CA THR A 541 -27.55 20.42 13.05
C THR A 541 -27.79 20.56 14.56
N ARG A 542 -29.01 20.30 15.05
CA ARG A 542 -29.31 20.39 16.50
C ARG A 542 -28.49 19.40 17.34
N ALA A 543 -28.42 18.16 16.92
CA ALA A 543 -27.64 17.13 17.61
C ALA A 543 -26.12 17.44 17.57
N GLY A 544 -25.63 17.99 16.47
CA GLY A 544 -24.25 18.38 16.31
C GLY A 544 -23.85 19.56 17.18
N ASP A 545 -24.70 20.60 17.27
CA ASP A 545 -24.43 21.75 18.15
C ASP A 545 -24.39 21.32 19.62
N GLU A 546 -25.30 20.42 20.06
CA GLU A 546 -25.27 19.82 21.40
C GLU A 546 -24.01 18.97 21.62
N ALA A 547 -23.61 18.16 20.62
CA ALA A 547 -22.42 17.32 20.70
C ALA A 547 -21.15 18.17 20.85
N ILE A 548 -21.01 19.24 20.06
CA ILE A 548 -19.88 20.17 20.15
C ILE A 548 -19.81 20.83 21.53
N ALA A 549 -20.94 21.36 22.03
CA ALA A 549 -20.98 22.00 23.33
C ALA A 549 -20.60 21.06 24.49
N LEU A 550 -21.04 19.79 24.42
CA LEU A 550 -20.65 18.75 25.39
C LEU A 550 -19.19 18.35 25.25
N ALA A 551 -18.70 18.17 24.02
CA ALA A 551 -17.33 17.79 23.74
C ALA A 551 -16.32 18.87 24.21
N GLU A 552 -16.63 20.15 23.97
CA GLU A 552 -15.82 21.26 24.47
C GLU A 552 -15.76 21.31 25.99
N ARG A 553 -16.89 21.11 26.69
CA ARG A 553 -16.90 21.04 28.15
C ARG A 553 -16.13 19.85 28.70
N ALA A 554 -16.17 18.74 28.00
CA ALA A 554 -15.46 17.51 28.38
C ALA A 554 -13.97 17.47 27.94
N GLY A 555 -13.47 18.51 27.23
CA GLY A 555 -12.12 18.58 26.69
C GLY A 555 -11.86 17.62 25.51
N LEU A 556 -12.94 17.13 24.86
CA LEU A 556 -12.88 16.19 23.72
C LEU A 556 -12.82 16.97 22.40
N ARG A 557 -11.67 17.56 22.12
CA ARG A 557 -11.49 18.39 20.94
C ARG A 557 -11.66 17.59 19.64
N ASP A 558 -11.15 16.36 19.58
CA ASP A 558 -11.28 15.43 18.47
C ASP A 558 -12.75 15.20 18.07
N VAL A 559 -13.62 14.97 19.05
CA VAL A 559 -15.05 14.79 18.83
C VAL A 559 -15.69 16.06 18.28
N ALA A 560 -15.36 17.21 18.86
CA ALA A 560 -15.89 18.51 18.41
C ALA A 560 -15.49 18.78 16.95
N ASP A 561 -14.23 18.55 16.57
CA ASP A 561 -13.74 18.81 15.22
C ASP A 561 -14.35 17.83 14.21
N GLU A 562 -14.49 16.57 14.55
CA GLU A 562 -15.21 15.61 13.71
C GLU A 562 -16.66 16.02 13.44
N VAL A 563 -17.38 16.46 14.46
CA VAL A 563 -18.76 16.94 14.30
C VAL A 563 -18.83 18.20 13.47
N ARG A 564 -17.88 19.14 13.64
CA ARG A 564 -17.78 20.35 12.79
C ARG A 564 -17.61 20.01 11.31
N VAL A 565 -16.79 18.99 10.98
CA VAL A 565 -16.65 18.51 9.60
C VAL A 565 -17.98 17.95 9.07
N VAL A 566 -18.72 17.20 9.88
CA VAL A 566 -20.04 16.69 9.49
C VAL A 566 -21.01 17.84 9.21
N LEU A 567 -21.05 18.84 10.08
CA LEU A 567 -21.93 20.01 9.90
C LEU A 567 -21.52 20.87 8.68
N ALA A 568 -20.24 20.89 8.30
CA ALA A 568 -19.81 21.52 7.05
C ALA A 568 -20.45 20.83 5.82
N LYS A 569 -20.48 19.48 5.80
CA LYS A 569 -21.17 18.71 4.76
C LYS A 569 -22.68 18.98 4.72
N VAL A 570 -23.32 19.13 5.88
CA VAL A 570 -24.75 19.51 5.96
C VAL A 570 -24.97 20.89 5.34
N ARG A 571 -24.14 21.88 5.64
CA ARG A 571 -24.21 23.25 5.04
C ARG A 571 -24.09 23.23 3.53
N GLU A 572 -23.20 22.42 2.97
CA GLU A 572 -23.07 22.26 1.53
C GLU A 572 -24.39 21.79 0.90
N ARG A 573 -25.01 20.76 1.47
CA ARG A 573 -26.26 20.18 0.95
C ARG A 573 -27.46 21.13 1.10
N THR A 574 -27.47 21.97 2.12
CA THR A 574 -28.51 22.97 2.35
C THR A 574 -28.32 24.26 1.53
N GLY A 575 -27.41 24.24 0.53
CA GLY A 575 -27.24 25.31 -0.44
C GLY A 575 -26.13 26.34 -0.12
N ASN A 576 -25.29 26.08 0.87
CA ASN A 576 -24.19 26.96 1.29
C ASN A 576 -22.79 26.37 1.05
N PRO A 577 -22.40 26.04 -0.20
CA PRO A 577 -21.11 25.40 -0.46
C PRO A 577 -19.91 26.29 -0.10
N GLN A 578 -20.02 27.62 -0.23
CA GLN A 578 -18.95 28.53 0.18
C GLN A 578 -18.74 28.55 1.69
N GLU A 579 -19.83 28.54 2.48
CA GLU A 579 -19.72 28.43 3.94
C GLU A 579 -19.15 27.08 4.38
N SER A 580 -19.50 26.01 3.68
CA SER A 580 -18.92 24.69 3.89
C SER A 580 -17.43 24.72 3.63
N GLN A 581 -16.98 25.23 2.49
CA GLN A 581 -15.57 25.36 2.13
C GLN A 581 -14.79 26.15 3.20
N GLN A 582 -15.28 27.32 3.57
CA GLN A 582 -14.64 28.16 4.61
C GLN A 582 -14.60 27.47 5.99
N ALA A 583 -15.61 26.67 6.32
CA ALA A 583 -15.62 25.91 7.57
C ALA A 583 -14.54 24.81 7.56
N LEU A 584 -14.41 24.08 6.47
CA LEU A 584 -13.37 23.05 6.30
C LEU A 584 -11.96 23.67 6.29
N GLU A 585 -11.75 24.75 5.58
CA GLU A 585 -10.48 25.49 5.54
C GLU A 585 -10.07 26.01 6.93
N ARG A 586 -11.02 26.49 7.74
CA ARG A 586 -10.74 26.90 9.13
C ARG A 586 -10.33 25.74 10.03
N ILE A 587 -10.96 24.58 9.85
CA ILE A 587 -10.58 23.35 10.58
C ILE A 587 -9.15 22.95 10.19
N LEU A 588 -8.85 22.95 8.89
CA LEU A 588 -7.53 22.57 8.36
C LEU A 588 -6.40 23.58 8.68
N ALA A 589 -6.75 24.83 8.96
CA ALA A 589 -5.78 25.84 9.39
C ALA A 589 -5.35 25.69 10.85
N ASP A 590 -6.03 24.88 11.65
CA ASP A 590 -5.66 24.61 13.04
C ASP A 590 -4.55 23.55 13.12
N PRO A 591 -3.35 23.87 13.63
CA PRO A 591 -2.27 22.92 13.74
C PRO A 591 -2.62 21.68 14.58
N ALA A 592 -3.53 21.79 15.54
CA ALA A 592 -3.91 20.67 16.39
C ALA A 592 -4.80 19.64 15.69
N VAL A 593 -5.31 19.93 14.50
CA VAL A 593 -6.07 19.00 13.66
C VAL A 593 -5.15 18.17 12.77
N GLN A 594 -3.92 18.63 12.56
CA GLN A 594 -2.96 17.93 11.70
C GLN A 594 -2.75 16.49 12.19
N GLY A 595 -2.79 15.54 11.24
CA GLY A 595 -2.62 14.14 11.52
C GLY A 595 -3.81 13.42 12.18
N THR A 596 -4.85 14.13 12.56
CA THR A 596 -6.04 13.52 13.19
C THR A 596 -7.01 12.88 12.17
N PRO A 597 -7.92 11.99 12.58
CA PRO A 597 -9.00 11.53 11.70
C PRO A 597 -9.87 12.67 11.14
N ALA A 598 -10.04 13.76 11.91
CA ALA A 598 -10.78 14.93 11.47
C ALA A 598 -10.11 15.63 10.29
N GLU A 599 -8.78 15.71 10.25
CA GLU A 599 -8.04 16.25 9.09
C GLU A 599 -8.32 15.43 7.82
N SER A 600 -8.13 14.11 7.87
CA SER A 600 -8.35 13.24 6.71
C SER A 600 -9.77 13.38 6.18
N ARG A 601 -10.76 13.47 7.09
CA ARG A 601 -12.16 13.69 6.74
C ARG A 601 -12.39 15.08 6.15
N ALA A 602 -11.80 16.12 6.72
CA ALA A 602 -11.94 17.49 6.21
C ALA A 602 -11.34 17.63 4.82
N LEU A 603 -10.14 17.06 4.57
CA LEU A 603 -9.51 17.03 3.25
C LEU A 603 -10.34 16.23 2.24
N HIS A 604 -10.88 15.08 2.64
CA HIS A 604 -11.79 14.32 1.79
C HIS A 604 -13.03 15.13 1.38
N HIS A 605 -13.69 15.79 2.33
CA HIS A 605 -14.89 16.59 2.01
C HIS A 605 -14.56 17.84 1.20
N LEU A 606 -13.45 18.51 1.48
CA LEU A 606 -12.99 19.66 0.69
C LEU A 606 -12.66 19.22 -0.75
N GLY A 607 -11.95 18.12 -0.93
CA GLY A 607 -11.67 17.52 -2.24
C GLY A 607 -12.96 17.15 -2.97
N SER A 608 -13.93 16.54 -2.28
CA SER A 608 -15.25 16.18 -2.84
C SER A 608 -16.05 17.42 -3.26
N LEU A 609 -15.98 18.51 -2.51
CA LEU A 609 -16.62 19.77 -2.86
C LEU A 609 -16.04 20.36 -4.15
N HIS A 610 -14.70 20.36 -4.31
CA HIS A 610 -14.06 20.79 -5.55
C HIS A 610 -14.42 19.84 -6.71
N HIS A 611 -14.36 18.54 -6.49
CA HIS A 611 -14.65 17.51 -7.51
C HIS A 611 -16.07 17.67 -8.06
N ARG A 612 -17.07 17.74 -7.18
CA ARG A 612 -18.48 17.93 -7.58
C ARG A 612 -18.77 19.28 -8.24
N ALA A 613 -17.94 20.29 -7.97
CA ALA A 613 -18.02 21.58 -8.64
C ALA A 613 -17.30 21.63 -9.99
N GLY A 614 -16.68 20.54 -10.45
CA GLY A 614 -15.90 20.48 -11.69
C GLY A 614 -14.51 21.12 -11.59
N ARG A 615 -14.06 21.49 -10.39
CA ARG A 615 -12.71 22.00 -10.13
C ARG A 615 -11.75 20.83 -9.89
N LEU A 616 -11.49 20.06 -10.95
CA LEU A 616 -10.74 18.79 -10.85
C LEU A 616 -9.29 18.96 -10.44
N ALA A 617 -8.62 20.03 -10.88
CA ALA A 617 -7.22 20.29 -10.52
C ALA A 617 -7.07 20.54 -9.02
N GLU A 618 -7.94 21.37 -8.44
CA GLU A 618 -7.98 21.64 -7.01
C GLU A 618 -8.38 20.38 -6.22
N ALA A 619 -9.30 19.57 -6.76
CA ALA A 619 -9.70 18.32 -6.15
C ALA A 619 -8.53 17.35 -6.06
N VAL A 620 -7.76 17.14 -7.13
CA VAL A 620 -6.55 16.30 -7.16
C VAL A 620 -5.55 16.74 -6.10
N GLU A 621 -5.28 18.06 -5.99
CA GLU A 621 -4.30 18.59 -5.05
C GLU A 621 -4.74 18.36 -3.59
N VAL A 622 -6.02 18.61 -3.27
CA VAL A 622 -6.55 18.41 -1.92
C VAL A 622 -6.58 16.94 -1.56
N TYR A 623 -7.06 16.08 -2.45
CA TYR A 623 -7.08 14.62 -2.22
C TYR A 623 -5.67 14.05 -2.06
N ARG A 624 -4.72 14.46 -2.90
CA ARG A 624 -3.31 14.07 -2.81
C ARG A 624 -2.71 14.47 -1.47
N THR A 625 -3.00 15.69 -1.03
CA THR A 625 -2.59 16.19 0.30
C THR A 625 -3.16 15.29 1.40
N GLY A 626 -4.46 14.96 1.34
CA GLY A 626 -5.11 14.06 2.31
C GLY A 626 -4.50 12.66 2.33
N ALA A 627 -4.27 12.07 1.16
CA ALA A 627 -3.64 10.75 1.05
C ALA A 627 -2.20 10.75 1.57
N ASN A 628 -1.39 11.77 1.23
CA ASN A 628 0.00 11.87 1.65
C ASN A 628 0.12 12.10 3.15
N ARG A 629 -0.66 13.01 3.73
CA ARG A 629 -0.66 13.27 5.18
C ARG A 629 -1.10 12.03 5.95
N ALA A 630 -2.16 11.35 5.49
CA ALA A 630 -2.61 10.12 6.12
C ALA A 630 -1.58 8.99 6.01
N ARG A 631 -0.88 8.89 4.88
CA ARG A 631 0.23 7.93 4.70
C ARG A 631 1.37 8.25 5.67
N ALA A 632 1.79 9.49 5.71
CA ALA A 632 2.77 9.94 6.66
C ALA A 632 2.34 9.62 8.10
N ALA A 633 1.03 9.73 8.41
CA ALA A 633 0.44 9.33 9.69
C ALA A 633 0.33 7.80 9.90
N GLY A 634 0.75 6.97 8.95
CA GLY A 634 0.57 5.51 9.01
C GLY A 634 -0.88 5.05 9.01
N ARG A 635 -1.79 5.90 8.54
CA ARG A 635 -3.23 5.65 8.42
C ARG A 635 -3.70 5.65 6.97
N GLU A 636 -2.81 5.30 6.05
CA GLU A 636 -3.05 5.29 4.61
C GLU A 636 -4.25 4.43 4.18
N TRP A 637 -4.58 3.41 4.99
CA TRP A 637 -5.70 2.51 4.77
C TRP A 637 -6.93 2.86 5.62
N ALA A 638 -6.87 3.92 6.44
CA ALA A 638 -8.05 4.42 7.12
C ALA A 638 -9.09 4.94 6.08
N PRO A 639 -10.39 4.84 6.36
CA PRO A 639 -11.44 5.04 5.34
C PRO A 639 -11.30 6.32 4.52
N TYR A 640 -11.22 7.48 5.18
CA TYR A 640 -11.11 8.76 4.47
C TYR A 640 -9.75 8.99 3.79
N ALA A 641 -8.71 8.34 4.28
CA ALA A 641 -7.39 8.36 3.65
C ALA A 641 -7.41 7.53 2.35
N LEU A 642 -7.99 6.33 2.42
CA LEU A 642 -8.19 5.49 1.24
C LEU A 642 -9.10 6.17 0.21
N GLU A 643 -10.19 6.81 0.66
CA GLU A 643 -11.08 7.57 -0.23
C GLU A 643 -10.38 8.77 -0.87
N CYS A 644 -9.54 9.52 -0.14
CA CYS A 644 -8.71 10.57 -0.74
C CYS A 644 -7.80 10.02 -1.84
N ARG A 645 -7.17 8.88 -1.62
CA ARG A 645 -6.32 8.23 -2.61
C ARG A 645 -7.12 7.78 -3.83
N LEU A 646 -8.24 7.10 -3.61
CA LEU A 646 -9.14 6.59 -4.65
C LEU A 646 -9.69 7.72 -5.51
N LEU A 647 -10.32 8.72 -4.87
CA LEU A 647 -10.95 9.84 -5.57
C LEU A 647 -9.93 10.79 -6.19
N GLY A 648 -8.76 10.93 -5.58
CA GLY A 648 -7.65 11.69 -6.17
C GLY A 648 -7.15 11.08 -7.46
N GLY A 649 -7.03 9.74 -7.51
CA GLY A 649 -6.67 9.03 -8.73
C GLY A 649 -7.76 9.10 -9.81
N ILE A 650 -9.04 9.03 -9.42
CA ILE A 650 -10.17 9.20 -10.34
C ILE A 650 -10.20 10.63 -10.90
N ALA A 651 -10.07 11.65 -10.05
CA ALA A 651 -10.05 13.05 -10.49
C ALA A 651 -8.85 13.34 -11.42
N ALA A 652 -7.68 12.75 -11.17
CA ALA A 652 -6.53 12.85 -12.07
C ALA A 652 -6.80 12.18 -13.43
N TYR A 653 -7.47 11.01 -13.45
CA TYR A 653 -7.93 10.37 -14.69
C TYR A 653 -8.88 11.28 -15.47
N GLU A 654 -9.86 11.85 -14.80
CA GLU A 654 -10.86 12.74 -15.41
C GLU A 654 -10.23 14.03 -15.95
N LEU A 655 -9.29 14.61 -15.21
CA LEU A 655 -8.50 15.77 -15.64
C LEU A 655 -7.63 15.47 -16.89
N GLY A 656 -7.39 14.17 -17.17
CA GLY A 656 -6.57 13.72 -18.28
C GLY A 656 -5.07 13.67 -17.95
N ASP A 657 -4.73 13.49 -16.69
CA ASP A 657 -3.38 13.13 -16.24
C ASP A 657 -3.35 11.66 -15.79
N TRP A 658 -3.32 10.77 -16.77
CA TRP A 658 -3.38 9.33 -16.52
C TRP A 658 -2.11 8.80 -15.85
N GLN A 659 -0.97 9.43 -16.06
CA GLN A 659 0.25 9.07 -15.36
C GLN A 659 0.11 9.37 -13.86
N GLN A 660 -0.34 10.57 -13.50
CA GLN A 660 -0.59 10.93 -12.10
C GLN A 660 -1.67 10.03 -11.47
N SER A 661 -2.72 9.67 -12.22
CA SER A 661 -3.74 8.72 -11.76
C SER A 661 -3.12 7.36 -11.41
N GLU A 662 -2.28 6.81 -12.28
CA GLU A 662 -1.56 5.55 -12.03
C GLU A 662 -0.62 5.66 -10.82
N GLU A 663 0.10 6.77 -10.67
CA GLU A 663 0.98 7.03 -9.53
C GLU A 663 0.22 7.10 -8.20
N ILE A 664 -0.92 7.81 -8.15
CA ILE A 664 -1.75 7.93 -6.96
C ILE A 664 -2.36 6.58 -6.57
N LEU A 665 -2.86 5.82 -7.54
CA LEU A 665 -3.56 4.56 -7.31
C LEU A 665 -2.63 3.36 -7.13
N ALA A 666 -1.37 3.46 -7.59
CA ALA A 666 -0.41 2.36 -7.47
C ALA A 666 -0.20 1.99 -5.99
N PRO A 667 -0.31 0.72 -5.61
CA PRO A 667 -0.02 0.31 -4.24
C PRO A 667 1.48 0.43 -3.99
N ASP A 668 1.86 1.36 -3.11
CA ASP A 668 3.25 1.53 -2.69
C ASP A 668 3.59 0.49 -1.63
N GLY A 669 4.49 -0.44 -1.93
CA GLY A 669 5.29 -1.25 -1.01
C GLY A 669 4.65 -1.94 0.20
N ALA A 670 3.64 -1.36 0.82
CA ALA A 670 2.88 -1.94 1.92
C ALA A 670 1.85 -2.94 1.39
N GLU A 671 1.63 -4.05 2.09
CA GLU A 671 0.52 -4.95 1.78
C GLU A 671 -0.81 -4.23 2.01
N ALA A 672 -1.39 -3.70 0.93
CA ALA A 672 -2.72 -3.12 0.99
C ALA A 672 -3.73 -4.18 1.50
N PRO A 673 -4.64 -3.83 2.41
CA PRO A 673 -5.77 -4.68 2.75
C PRO A 673 -6.50 -5.12 1.47
N LEU A 674 -6.96 -6.36 1.43
CA LEU A 674 -7.54 -6.94 0.21
C LEU A 674 -8.65 -6.08 -0.40
N MET A 675 -9.49 -5.45 0.45
CA MET A 675 -10.55 -4.55 0.00
C MET A 675 -9.98 -3.25 -0.57
N ALA A 676 -9.01 -2.62 0.10
CA ALA A 676 -8.35 -1.42 -0.38
C ALA A 676 -7.68 -1.68 -1.75
N ARG A 677 -7.00 -2.83 -1.88
CA ARG A 677 -6.41 -3.26 -3.14
C ARG A 677 -7.46 -3.41 -4.25
N ALA A 678 -8.62 -4.02 -3.93
CA ALA A 678 -9.69 -4.21 -4.91
C ALA A 678 -10.27 -2.86 -5.39
N LEU A 679 -10.42 -1.87 -4.50
CA LEU A 679 -10.86 -0.51 -4.84
C LEU A 679 -9.87 0.20 -5.77
N LEU A 680 -8.58 0.15 -5.44
CA LEU A 680 -7.54 0.79 -6.25
C LEU A 680 -7.38 0.10 -7.62
N ASP A 681 -7.37 -1.25 -7.65
CA ASP A 681 -7.32 -2.03 -8.89
C ASP A 681 -8.56 -1.72 -9.77
N ALA A 682 -9.74 -1.56 -9.19
CA ALA A 682 -10.97 -1.19 -9.91
C ALA A 682 -10.91 0.22 -10.53
N ALA A 683 -10.32 1.19 -9.82
CA ALA A 683 -10.15 2.55 -10.34
C ALA A 683 -9.10 2.62 -11.46
N LEU A 684 -8.00 1.87 -11.36
CA LEU A 684 -6.97 1.77 -12.41
C LEU A 684 -7.51 1.23 -13.73
N LEU A 685 -8.60 0.47 -13.71
CA LEU A 685 -9.26 -0.02 -14.91
C LEU A 685 -9.75 1.10 -15.84
N TYR A 686 -10.00 2.31 -15.33
CA TYR A 686 -10.40 3.44 -16.18
C TYR A 686 -9.30 3.82 -17.16
N VAL A 687 -8.04 3.85 -16.70
CA VAL A 687 -6.89 4.11 -17.57
C VAL A 687 -6.69 2.96 -18.56
N ALA A 688 -6.80 1.71 -18.10
CA ALA A 688 -6.70 0.54 -18.99
C ALA A 688 -7.77 0.55 -20.08
N ALA A 689 -9.04 0.84 -19.71
CA ALA A 689 -10.14 0.95 -20.67
C ALA A 689 -9.92 2.10 -21.66
N GLY A 690 -9.50 3.27 -21.18
CA GLY A 690 -9.19 4.41 -22.04
C GLY A 690 -8.09 4.12 -23.07
N ARG A 691 -7.06 3.35 -22.68
CA ARG A 691 -5.99 2.90 -23.58
C ARG A 691 -6.37 1.72 -24.47
N GLY A 692 -7.48 1.04 -24.19
CA GLY A 692 -7.91 -0.16 -24.89
C GLY A 692 -7.11 -1.42 -24.53
N ASP A 693 -6.58 -1.46 -23.30
CA ASP A 693 -5.85 -2.62 -22.79
C ASP A 693 -6.83 -3.69 -22.29
N VAL A 694 -7.17 -4.62 -23.15
CA VAL A 694 -8.14 -5.70 -22.88
C VAL A 694 -7.68 -6.66 -21.76
N THR A 695 -6.40 -6.63 -21.35
CA THR A 695 -5.93 -7.41 -20.19
C THR A 695 -6.58 -6.93 -18.88
N GLY A 696 -7.17 -5.74 -18.88
CA GLY A 696 -8.01 -5.24 -17.79
C GLY A 696 -9.17 -6.16 -17.43
N LEU A 697 -9.70 -6.97 -18.37
CA LEU A 697 -10.75 -7.97 -18.08
C LEU A 697 -10.31 -9.06 -17.09
N ASP A 698 -9.01 -9.36 -17.03
CA ASP A 698 -8.47 -10.27 -16.01
C ASP A 698 -8.53 -9.63 -14.61
N VAL A 699 -8.33 -8.29 -14.53
CA VAL A 699 -8.49 -7.54 -13.30
C VAL A 699 -9.95 -7.52 -12.85
N VAL A 700 -10.88 -7.24 -13.78
CA VAL A 700 -12.33 -7.31 -13.52
C VAL A 700 -12.71 -8.66 -12.92
N SER A 701 -12.23 -9.76 -13.51
CA SER A 701 -12.51 -11.12 -13.02
C SER A 701 -12.00 -11.35 -11.58
N ARG A 702 -10.84 -10.77 -11.22
CA ARG A 702 -10.27 -10.87 -9.86
C ARG A 702 -11.06 -10.07 -8.83
N VAL A 703 -11.53 -8.87 -9.18
CA VAL A 703 -12.23 -7.99 -8.24
C VAL A 703 -13.74 -8.32 -8.15
N ARG A 704 -14.28 -9.08 -9.10
CA ARG A 704 -15.72 -9.43 -9.16
C ARG A 704 -16.24 -10.10 -7.89
N ARG A 705 -15.40 -10.83 -7.16
CA ARG A 705 -15.76 -11.46 -5.86
C ARG A 705 -16.22 -10.44 -4.80
N TRP A 706 -15.92 -9.16 -4.99
CA TRP A 706 -16.28 -8.07 -4.08
C TRP A 706 -17.57 -7.34 -4.47
N TRP A 707 -18.13 -7.64 -5.65
CA TRP A 707 -19.28 -6.91 -6.20
C TRP A 707 -20.52 -6.97 -5.31
N GLU A 708 -20.74 -8.10 -4.62
CA GLU A 708 -21.88 -8.27 -3.73
C GLU A 708 -21.74 -7.54 -2.38
N THR A 709 -20.53 -7.14 -2.02
CA THR A 709 -20.20 -6.58 -0.70
C THR A 709 -19.66 -5.16 -0.76
N GLU A 710 -19.23 -4.68 -1.95
CA GLU A 710 -18.61 -3.36 -2.10
C GLU A 710 -19.05 -2.70 -3.41
N GLY A 711 -20.04 -1.83 -3.32
CA GLY A 711 -20.67 -1.20 -4.48
C GLY A 711 -19.73 -0.31 -5.29
N LEU A 712 -18.71 0.32 -4.68
CA LEU A 712 -17.73 1.10 -5.41
C LEU A 712 -16.82 0.21 -6.27
N VAL A 713 -16.37 -0.94 -5.77
CA VAL A 713 -15.61 -1.90 -6.59
C VAL A 713 -16.45 -2.38 -7.76
N CYS A 714 -17.74 -2.67 -7.49
CA CYS A 714 -18.70 -3.07 -8.52
C CYS A 714 -18.83 -1.98 -9.59
N LEU A 715 -19.14 -0.74 -9.20
CA LEU A 715 -19.36 0.37 -10.13
C LEU A 715 -18.13 0.69 -10.98
N LEU A 716 -16.96 0.84 -10.34
CA LEU A 716 -15.74 1.26 -11.03
C LEU A 716 -15.28 0.20 -12.05
N SER A 717 -15.20 -1.06 -11.60
CA SER A 717 -14.76 -2.14 -12.49
C SER A 717 -15.74 -2.44 -13.61
N ALA A 718 -17.03 -2.35 -13.37
CA ALA A 718 -18.04 -2.58 -14.38
C ALA A 718 -18.11 -1.46 -15.43
N SER A 719 -17.96 -0.20 -15.00
CA SER A 719 -17.87 0.93 -15.94
C SER A 719 -16.76 0.74 -16.95
N ALA A 720 -15.58 0.33 -16.49
CA ALA A 720 -14.45 0.00 -17.35
C ALA A 720 -14.70 -1.27 -18.20
N ALA A 721 -15.32 -2.30 -17.61
CA ALA A 721 -15.59 -3.56 -18.30
C ALA A 721 -16.54 -3.39 -19.50
N ILE A 722 -17.53 -2.50 -19.40
CA ILE A 722 -18.45 -2.20 -20.53
C ILE A 722 -17.64 -1.68 -21.73
N ASP A 723 -16.72 -0.76 -21.52
CA ASP A 723 -15.86 -0.25 -22.59
C ASP A 723 -14.87 -1.31 -23.12
N LEU A 724 -14.23 -2.07 -22.22
CA LEU A 724 -13.28 -3.14 -22.59
C LEU A 724 -13.94 -4.25 -23.41
N HIS A 725 -15.13 -4.72 -23.03
CA HIS A 725 -15.90 -5.67 -23.83
C HIS A 725 -16.29 -5.08 -25.19
N GLY A 726 -16.72 -3.82 -25.21
CA GLY A 726 -17.05 -3.13 -26.45
C GLY A 726 -15.85 -3.01 -27.39
N ASP A 727 -14.66 -2.65 -26.87
CA ASP A 727 -13.43 -2.55 -27.66
C ASP A 727 -12.94 -3.91 -28.17
N ALA A 728 -13.24 -4.98 -27.44
CA ALA A 728 -13.02 -6.36 -27.88
C ALA A 728 -14.06 -6.87 -28.90
N GLY A 729 -15.12 -6.09 -29.19
CA GLY A 729 -16.22 -6.49 -30.05
C GLY A 729 -17.21 -7.48 -29.42
N ASP A 730 -17.21 -7.57 -28.09
CA ASP A 730 -18.08 -8.43 -27.29
C ASP A 730 -19.24 -7.64 -26.67
N LEU A 731 -20.23 -7.26 -27.48
CA LEU A 731 -21.42 -6.58 -26.99
C LEU A 731 -22.20 -7.41 -25.97
N ALA A 732 -22.23 -8.74 -26.11
CA ALA A 732 -22.96 -9.61 -25.18
C ALA A 732 -22.33 -9.54 -23.78
N GLY A 733 -21.01 -9.54 -23.68
CA GLY A 733 -20.29 -9.32 -22.42
C GLY A 733 -20.57 -7.95 -21.81
N ALA A 734 -20.57 -6.88 -22.61
CA ALA A 734 -20.89 -5.53 -22.15
C ALA A 734 -22.31 -5.44 -21.57
N VAL A 735 -23.32 -6.03 -22.25
CA VAL A 735 -24.72 -6.09 -21.79
C VAL A 735 -24.83 -6.90 -20.50
N ALA A 736 -24.20 -8.08 -20.43
CA ALA A 736 -24.24 -8.95 -19.24
C ALA A 736 -23.66 -8.25 -18.01
N VAL A 737 -22.52 -7.58 -18.16
CA VAL A 737 -21.90 -6.81 -17.06
C VAL A 737 -22.81 -5.67 -16.62
N HIS A 738 -23.35 -4.89 -17.55
CA HIS A 738 -24.26 -3.79 -17.22
C HIS A 738 -25.48 -4.29 -16.41
N ASP A 739 -26.15 -5.34 -16.89
CA ASP A 739 -27.39 -5.83 -16.27
C ASP A 739 -27.13 -6.41 -14.88
N GLU A 740 -26.06 -7.17 -14.70
CA GLU A 740 -25.63 -7.69 -13.40
C GLU A 740 -25.34 -6.55 -12.40
N VAL A 741 -24.57 -5.56 -12.82
CA VAL A 741 -24.19 -4.43 -11.97
C VAL A 741 -25.39 -3.58 -11.58
N VAL A 742 -26.29 -3.33 -12.52
CA VAL A 742 -27.53 -2.60 -12.24
C VAL A 742 -28.39 -3.35 -11.23
N GLU A 743 -28.47 -4.68 -11.32
CA GLU A 743 -29.18 -5.50 -10.34
C GLU A 743 -28.54 -5.44 -8.97
N LEU A 744 -27.22 -5.64 -8.89
CA LEU A 744 -26.45 -5.61 -7.63
C LEU A 744 -26.54 -4.24 -6.95
N LEU A 745 -26.24 -3.16 -7.65
CA LEU A 745 -26.26 -1.82 -7.07
C LEU A 745 -27.67 -1.34 -6.74
N SER A 746 -28.71 -1.83 -7.43
CA SER A 746 -30.09 -1.56 -7.05
C SER A 746 -30.47 -2.18 -5.72
N ARG A 747 -29.88 -3.32 -5.35
CA ARG A 747 -30.03 -3.98 -4.04
C ARG A 747 -29.18 -3.31 -2.95
N LEU A 748 -27.92 -3.00 -3.26
CA LEU A 748 -26.99 -2.41 -2.29
C LEU A 748 -27.34 -0.95 -1.96
N TRP A 749 -27.69 -0.16 -2.95
CA TRP A 749 -27.95 1.28 -2.77
C TRP A 749 -29.44 1.59 -2.90
N ARG A 750 -29.92 1.76 -4.13
CA ARG A 750 -31.33 2.03 -4.48
C ARG A 750 -31.56 1.79 -5.97
N PRO A 751 -32.77 1.52 -6.44
CA PRO A 751 -33.04 1.23 -7.86
C PRO A 751 -32.62 2.33 -8.84
N ARG A 752 -32.68 3.61 -8.41
CA ARG A 752 -32.33 4.77 -9.24
C ARG A 752 -31.15 5.52 -8.63
N PHE A 753 -29.99 4.83 -8.52
CA PHE A 753 -28.73 5.46 -8.11
C PHE A 753 -28.14 6.31 -9.26
N GLN A 754 -27.51 7.44 -8.94
CA GLN A 754 -27.06 8.44 -9.91
C GLN A 754 -26.08 7.90 -10.95
N ALA A 755 -25.18 7.00 -10.57
CA ALA A 755 -24.21 6.40 -11.50
C ALA A 755 -24.86 5.58 -12.65
N ARG A 756 -26.18 5.31 -12.62
CA ARG A 756 -26.89 4.75 -13.78
C ARG A 756 -26.82 5.65 -15.02
N LEU A 757 -26.67 6.98 -14.84
CA LEU A 757 -26.43 7.89 -15.96
C LEU A 757 -25.18 7.50 -16.75
N ARG A 758 -24.07 7.27 -16.03
CA ARG A 758 -22.81 6.81 -16.63
C ARG A 758 -22.93 5.43 -17.26
N LEU A 759 -23.46 4.45 -16.53
CA LEU A 759 -23.62 3.08 -17.03
C LEU A 759 -24.49 3.03 -18.29
N SER A 760 -25.61 3.77 -18.31
CA SER A 760 -26.49 3.87 -19.49
C SER A 760 -25.78 4.53 -20.67
N GLY A 761 -25.06 5.64 -20.44
CA GLY A 761 -24.32 6.34 -21.50
C GLY A 761 -23.22 5.49 -22.12
N LEU A 762 -22.49 4.70 -21.30
CA LEU A 762 -21.48 3.78 -21.78
C LEU A 762 -22.08 2.64 -22.62
N LEU A 763 -23.13 1.98 -22.13
CA LEU A 763 -23.75 0.88 -22.86
C LEU A 763 -24.45 1.38 -24.15
N LEU A 764 -25.13 2.53 -24.11
CA LEU A 764 -25.68 3.17 -25.30
C LEU A 764 -24.63 3.40 -26.40
N GLY A 765 -23.43 3.82 -25.99
CA GLY A 765 -22.28 3.97 -26.89
C GLY A 765 -21.89 2.66 -27.57
N GLN A 766 -21.89 1.53 -26.82
CA GLN A 766 -21.60 0.20 -27.40
C GLN A 766 -22.73 -0.32 -28.31
N LEU A 767 -24.00 -0.09 -27.94
CA LEU A 767 -25.14 -0.42 -28.80
C LEU A 767 -25.07 0.37 -30.13
N ALA A 768 -24.75 1.64 -30.07
CA ALA A 768 -24.59 2.48 -31.26
C ALA A 768 -23.38 2.06 -32.13
N ARG A 769 -22.30 1.59 -31.52
CA ARG A 769 -21.16 0.99 -32.24
C ARG A 769 -21.57 -0.27 -33.00
N GLU A 770 -22.26 -1.20 -32.35
CA GLU A 770 -22.77 -2.43 -32.98
C GLU A 770 -23.77 -2.15 -34.12
N ALA A 771 -24.61 -1.13 -33.94
CA ALA A 771 -25.60 -0.73 -34.97
C ALA A 771 -24.97 -0.33 -36.31
N THR A 772 -23.66 0.02 -36.33
CA THR A 772 -22.96 0.33 -37.59
C THR A 772 -22.82 -0.90 -38.49
N THR A 773 -22.74 -2.10 -37.94
CA THR A 773 -22.57 -3.37 -38.67
C THR A 773 -23.82 -4.25 -38.64
N ALA A 774 -24.72 -4.07 -37.67
CA ALA A 774 -25.96 -4.84 -37.53
C ALA A 774 -26.93 -4.64 -38.71
N ALA A 775 -27.76 -5.64 -39.00
CA ALA A 775 -28.79 -5.59 -40.04
C ALA A 775 -30.10 -6.23 -39.57
N GLY A 776 -31.18 -5.89 -40.24
CA GLY A 776 -32.50 -6.52 -40.06
C GLY A 776 -33.04 -6.37 -38.62
N THR A 777 -33.52 -7.48 -38.05
CA THR A 777 -34.11 -7.53 -36.70
C THR A 777 -33.13 -7.12 -35.57
N ALA A 778 -31.84 -7.37 -35.75
CA ALA A 778 -30.81 -6.97 -34.76
C ALA A 778 -30.78 -5.45 -34.52
N ARG A 779 -30.97 -4.64 -35.57
CA ARG A 779 -31.07 -3.17 -35.42
C ARG A 779 -32.26 -2.75 -34.56
N ALA A 780 -33.42 -3.42 -34.75
CA ALA A 780 -34.60 -3.11 -33.96
C ALA A 780 -34.42 -3.48 -32.48
N GLU A 781 -33.79 -4.61 -32.20
CA GLU A 781 -33.46 -5.06 -30.84
C GLU A 781 -32.50 -4.07 -30.15
N LEU A 782 -31.45 -3.63 -30.85
CA LEU A 782 -30.53 -2.62 -30.35
C LEU A 782 -31.24 -1.30 -30.02
N LEU A 783 -32.13 -0.85 -30.88
CA LEU A 783 -32.89 0.38 -30.67
C LEU A 783 -33.84 0.26 -29.48
N THR A 784 -34.61 -0.83 -29.38
CA THR A 784 -35.49 -1.07 -28.22
C THR A 784 -34.71 -1.04 -26.91
N ARG A 785 -33.58 -1.73 -26.86
CA ARG A 785 -32.73 -1.73 -25.67
C ARG A 785 -32.17 -0.35 -25.33
N GLY A 786 -31.78 0.41 -26.37
CA GLY A 786 -31.27 1.79 -26.20
C GLY A 786 -32.34 2.74 -25.67
N GLU A 787 -33.58 2.62 -26.11
CA GLU A 787 -34.71 3.42 -25.61
C GLU A 787 -35.00 3.13 -24.14
N GLU A 788 -35.01 1.86 -23.72
CA GLU A 788 -35.14 1.49 -22.32
C GLU A 788 -34.06 2.13 -21.43
N LEU A 789 -32.79 2.09 -21.85
CA LEU A 789 -31.66 2.67 -21.14
C LEU A 789 -31.79 4.19 -21.02
N ALA A 790 -32.15 4.87 -22.09
CA ALA A 790 -32.29 6.32 -22.12
C ALA A 790 -33.51 6.78 -21.30
N ASP A 791 -34.61 6.06 -21.26
CA ASP A 791 -35.76 6.35 -20.41
C ASP A 791 -35.38 6.27 -18.92
N VAL A 792 -34.62 5.25 -18.53
CA VAL A 792 -34.10 5.14 -17.16
C VAL A 792 -33.11 6.28 -16.83
N ALA A 793 -32.20 6.59 -17.77
CA ALA A 793 -31.26 7.70 -17.56
C ALA A 793 -31.99 9.02 -17.35
N ARG A 794 -33.05 9.29 -18.15
CA ARG A 794 -33.88 10.50 -18.04
C ARG A 794 -34.57 10.58 -16.66
N GLN A 795 -35.16 9.47 -16.19
CA GLN A 795 -35.77 9.43 -14.86
C GLN A 795 -34.78 9.69 -13.74
N VAL A 796 -33.57 9.10 -13.83
CA VAL A 796 -32.50 9.33 -12.85
C VAL A 796 -32.02 10.78 -12.88
N TRP A 797 -31.92 11.38 -14.04
CA TRP A 797 -31.58 12.79 -14.19
C TRP A 797 -32.62 13.72 -13.54
N GLU A 798 -33.91 13.54 -13.85
CA GLU A 798 -35.01 14.32 -13.27
C GLU A 798 -35.02 14.22 -11.73
N GLU A 799 -34.81 13.04 -11.15
CA GLU A 799 -34.71 12.84 -9.71
C GLU A 799 -33.47 13.53 -9.12
N SER A 800 -32.34 13.50 -9.83
CA SER A 800 -31.09 14.12 -9.40
C SER A 800 -31.21 15.65 -9.39
N GLU A 801 -31.84 16.21 -10.41
CA GLU A 801 -32.08 17.65 -10.51
C GLU A 801 -33.04 18.13 -9.40
N LEU A 802 -34.15 17.44 -9.17
CA LEU A 802 -35.12 17.74 -8.13
C LEU A 802 -34.54 17.66 -6.71
N SER A 803 -33.57 16.75 -6.51
CA SER A 803 -32.90 16.56 -5.20
C SER A 803 -31.68 17.46 -5.00
N GLY A 804 -31.36 18.36 -5.94
CA GLY A 804 -30.18 19.22 -5.88
C GLY A 804 -28.83 18.50 -6.12
N ASN A 805 -28.86 17.22 -6.56
CA ASN A 805 -27.68 16.42 -6.87
C ASN A 805 -27.28 16.48 -8.36
N GLY A 806 -27.90 17.33 -9.16
CA GLY A 806 -27.65 17.53 -10.59
C GLY A 806 -26.38 18.32 -10.89
N GLY A 807 -25.23 17.92 -10.29
CA GLY A 807 -23.94 18.57 -10.53
C GLY A 807 -23.41 18.40 -11.96
N PRO A 808 -22.24 19.02 -12.29
CA PRO A 808 -21.65 18.97 -13.65
C PRO A 808 -21.49 17.56 -14.22
N GLU A 809 -21.02 16.60 -13.42
CA GLU A 809 -20.89 15.19 -13.83
C GLU A 809 -22.22 14.61 -14.29
N ALA A 810 -23.27 14.78 -13.47
CA ALA A 810 -24.59 14.21 -13.78
C ALA A 810 -25.18 14.82 -15.06
N ARG A 811 -25.03 16.15 -15.28
CA ARG A 811 -25.44 16.81 -16.52
C ARG A 811 -24.71 16.27 -17.74
N ALA A 812 -23.38 16.13 -17.64
CA ALA A 812 -22.56 15.64 -18.73
C ALA A 812 -22.95 14.22 -19.17
N TRP A 813 -23.15 13.32 -18.20
CA TRP A 813 -23.57 11.94 -18.49
C TRP A 813 -25.02 11.86 -18.97
N ALA A 814 -25.93 12.73 -18.52
CA ALA A 814 -27.30 12.80 -19.04
C ALA A 814 -27.30 13.30 -20.50
N ALA A 815 -26.58 14.37 -20.82
CA ALA A 815 -26.40 14.86 -22.18
C ALA A 815 -25.77 13.78 -23.10
N ARG A 816 -24.79 13.03 -22.61
CA ARG A 816 -24.17 11.93 -23.32
C ARG A 816 -25.16 10.82 -23.63
N ALA A 817 -25.99 10.41 -22.66
CA ALA A 817 -26.98 9.34 -22.88
C ALA A 817 -27.99 9.72 -23.96
N GLU A 818 -28.47 10.97 -23.97
CA GLU A 818 -29.40 11.46 -25.00
C GLU A 818 -28.73 11.52 -26.38
N ALA A 819 -27.49 12.03 -26.45
CA ALA A 819 -26.74 12.09 -27.71
C ALA A 819 -26.47 10.71 -28.30
N GLU A 820 -26.12 9.71 -27.48
CA GLU A 820 -25.92 8.33 -27.93
C GLU A 820 -27.24 7.66 -28.35
N LEU A 821 -28.38 7.96 -27.69
CA LEU A 821 -29.67 7.48 -28.14
C LEU A 821 -30.03 8.03 -29.55
N LEU A 822 -29.87 9.34 -29.77
CA LEU A 822 -30.09 9.96 -31.06
C LEU A 822 -29.18 9.36 -32.14
N ARG A 823 -27.92 9.11 -31.80
CA ARG A 823 -26.96 8.44 -32.68
C ARG A 823 -27.39 7.02 -32.99
N LEU A 824 -27.85 6.26 -31.99
CA LEU A 824 -28.37 4.90 -32.20
C LEU A 824 -29.59 4.91 -33.13
N ARG A 825 -30.56 5.84 -32.96
CA ARG A 825 -31.70 6.03 -33.83
C ARG A 825 -31.28 6.31 -35.26
N TRP A 826 -30.28 7.18 -35.44
CA TRP A 826 -29.74 7.50 -36.77
C TRP A 826 -29.11 6.26 -37.43
N LEU A 827 -28.29 5.51 -36.72
CA LEU A 827 -27.63 4.32 -37.26
C LEU A 827 -28.56 3.13 -37.50
N THR A 828 -29.70 3.09 -36.85
CA THR A 828 -30.71 2.05 -37.04
C THR A 828 -31.76 2.40 -38.15
N GLY A 829 -31.58 3.55 -38.79
CA GLY A 829 -32.41 3.97 -39.94
C GLY A 829 -33.55 4.93 -39.60
N GLY A 830 -33.61 5.42 -38.35
CA GLY A 830 -34.44 6.57 -37.99
C GLY A 830 -33.84 7.88 -38.48
N ASP A 831 -34.64 8.90 -38.60
CA ASP A 831 -34.19 10.26 -38.95
C ASP A 831 -34.46 11.23 -37.77
N PRO A 832 -33.52 11.32 -36.81
CA PRO A 832 -33.65 12.32 -35.75
C PRO A 832 -33.41 13.75 -36.20
N GLY A 833 -33.00 13.93 -37.47
CA GLY A 833 -32.57 15.21 -38.03
C GLY A 833 -31.10 15.55 -37.71
N GLN A 834 -30.38 15.97 -38.76
CA GLN A 834 -28.97 16.34 -38.66
C GLN A 834 -28.72 17.40 -37.56
N GLU A 835 -29.56 18.42 -37.53
CA GLU A 835 -29.46 19.52 -36.56
C GLU A 835 -29.66 19.07 -35.08
N ALA A 836 -30.58 18.12 -34.87
CA ALA A 836 -30.81 17.56 -33.52
C ALA A 836 -29.62 16.75 -33.03
N LEU A 837 -29.01 15.94 -33.89
CA LEU A 837 -27.80 15.17 -33.61
C LEU A 837 -26.60 16.08 -33.29
N GLU A 838 -26.39 17.11 -34.12
CA GLU A 838 -25.33 18.10 -33.95
C GLU A 838 -25.49 18.82 -32.61
N ARG A 839 -26.68 19.29 -32.28
CA ARG A 839 -27.01 19.98 -31.04
C ARG A 839 -26.77 19.10 -29.81
N ALA A 840 -27.23 17.86 -29.83
CA ALA A 840 -27.05 16.95 -28.69
C ALA A 840 -25.56 16.62 -28.42
N TRP A 841 -24.79 16.41 -29.50
CA TRP A 841 -23.35 16.20 -29.33
C TRP A 841 -22.57 17.46 -28.92
N ALA A 842 -22.95 18.62 -29.42
CA ALA A 842 -22.39 19.91 -28.99
C ALA A 842 -22.69 20.20 -27.51
N GLU A 843 -23.92 19.87 -27.05
CA GLU A 843 -24.29 19.94 -25.62
C GLU A 843 -23.44 18.98 -24.79
N ALA A 844 -23.31 17.71 -25.19
CA ALA A 844 -22.46 16.76 -24.47
C ALA A 844 -20.99 17.21 -24.40
N VAL A 845 -20.44 17.80 -25.47
CA VAL A 845 -19.09 18.39 -25.45
C VAL A 845 -19.03 19.52 -24.42
N GLY A 846 -19.99 20.46 -24.43
CA GLY A 846 -20.01 21.60 -23.54
C GLY A 846 -20.12 21.21 -22.07
N GLU A 847 -20.96 20.22 -21.75
CA GLU A 847 -21.15 19.74 -20.37
C GLU A 847 -19.92 18.99 -19.85
N PHE A 848 -19.25 18.16 -20.68
CA PHE A 848 -17.98 17.52 -20.26
C PHE A 848 -16.84 18.51 -20.16
N GLU A 849 -16.79 19.57 -20.97
CA GLU A 849 -15.85 20.66 -20.82
C GLU A 849 -16.08 21.43 -19.50
N ALA A 850 -17.34 21.74 -19.19
CA ALA A 850 -17.71 22.41 -17.95
C ALA A 850 -17.42 21.54 -16.71
N TYR A 851 -17.52 20.22 -16.85
CA TYR A 851 -17.10 19.28 -15.81
C TYR A 851 -15.58 19.16 -15.70
N GLY A 852 -14.83 19.36 -16.80
CA GLY A 852 -13.37 19.22 -16.84
C GLY A 852 -12.89 17.81 -17.23
N HIS A 853 -13.76 16.92 -17.69
CA HIS A 853 -13.41 15.53 -18.00
C HIS A 853 -12.76 15.41 -19.39
N ALA A 854 -11.42 15.48 -19.45
CA ALA A 854 -10.68 15.58 -20.71
C ALA A 854 -10.96 14.44 -21.71
N PHE A 855 -11.00 13.20 -21.23
CA PHE A 855 -11.19 12.04 -22.11
C PHE A 855 -12.63 11.97 -22.67
N GLU A 856 -13.67 12.17 -21.87
CA GLU A 856 -15.05 12.14 -22.34
C GLU A 856 -15.39 13.35 -23.22
N THR A 857 -14.78 14.52 -22.97
CA THR A 857 -14.82 15.65 -23.90
C THR A 857 -14.27 15.24 -25.28
N ALA A 858 -13.09 14.62 -25.32
CA ALA A 858 -12.49 14.15 -26.58
C ALA A 858 -13.34 13.09 -27.28
N ARG A 859 -13.94 12.14 -26.54
CA ARG A 859 -14.87 11.15 -27.11
C ARG A 859 -16.12 11.82 -27.69
N SER A 860 -16.70 12.81 -26.99
CA SER A 860 -17.87 13.54 -27.45
C SER A 860 -17.55 14.39 -28.68
N ARG A 861 -16.37 15.05 -28.74
CA ARG A 861 -15.88 15.76 -29.92
C ARG A 861 -15.70 14.83 -31.12
N ALA A 862 -15.19 13.62 -30.94
CA ALA A 862 -15.05 12.64 -32.00
C ALA A 862 -16.42 12.25 -32.59
N ARG A 863 -17.45 12.11 -31.76
CA ARG A 863 -18.83 11.86 -32.19
C ARG A 863 -19.43 13.07 -32.93
N LEU A 864 -19.21 14.28 -32.38
CA LEU A 864 -19.63 15.52 -33.05
C LEU A 864 -18.96 15.65 -34.42
N ALA A 865 -17.65 15.40 -34.51
CA ALA A 865 -16.89 15.41 -35.75
C ALA A 865 -17.49 14.44 -36.79
N ALA A 866 -17.87 13.22 -36.38
CA ALA A 866 -18.49 12.25 -37.26
C ALA A 866 -19.86 12.72 -37.78
N VAL A 867 -20.68 13.34 -36.97
CA VAL A 867 -21.96 13.91 -37.32
C VAL A 867 -21.79 15.09 -38.28
N LEU A 868 -20.90 16.03 -37.98
CA LEU A 868 -20.57 17.18 -38.83
C LEU A 868 -20.02 16.73 -40.20
N SER A 869 -19.13 15.73 -40.21
CA SER A 869 -18.54 15.16 -41.43
C SER A 869 -19.61 14.53 -42.32
N ALA A 870 -20.58 13.82 -41.75
CA ALA A 870 -21.71 13.25 -42.48
C ALA A 870 -22.57 14.34 -43.12
N GLY A 871 -22.72 15.51 -42.48
CA GLY A 871 -23.39 16.70 -43.03
C GLY A 871 -22.53 17.52 -43.99
N GLY A 872 -21.24 17.23 -44.14
CA GLY A 872 -20.31 18.00 -44.98
C GLY A 872 -19.91 19.33 -44.35
N ASP A 873 -20.03 19.50 -43.06
CA ASP A 873 -19.66 20.71 -42.33
C ASP A 873 -18.14 20.81 -42.13
N PRO A 874 -17.50 21.94 -42.48
CA PRO A 874 -16.05 22.13 -42.32
C PRO A 874 -15.55 22.12 -40.88
N ARG A 875 -16.41 22.34 -39.89
CA ARG A 875 -16.05 22.24 -38.46
C ARG A 875 -15.64 20.84 -38.05
N ALA A 876 -16.01 19.81 -38.82
CA ALA A 876 -15.69 18.41 -38.54
C ALA A 876 -14.16 18.18 -38.36
N GLU A 877 -13.34 18.81 -39.20
CA GLU A 877 -11.88 18.68 -39.15
C GLU A 877 -11.31 19.27 -37.84
N GLY A 878 -11.82 20.43 -37.41
CA GLY A 878 -11.42 21.08 -36.18
C GLY A 878 -11.76 20.25 -34.94
N GLU A 879 -12.99 19.71 -34.87
CA GLU A 879 -13.40 18.86 -33.76
C GLU A 879 -12.62 17.54 -33.72
N ALA A 880 -12.38 16.92 -34.87
CA ALA A 880 -11.57 15.71 -34.96
C ALA A 880 -10.12 15.96 -34.55
N ALA A 881 -9.52 17.08 -34.96
CA ALA A 881 -8.15 17.43 -34.57
C ALA A 881 -8.00 17.69 -33.07
N ALA A 882 -8.95 18.43 -32.48
CA ALA A 882 -8.96 18.66 -31.03
C ALA A 882 -9.11 17.36 -30.22
N ALA A 883 -9.98 16.46 -30.67
CA ALA A 883 -10.14 15.15 -30.06
C ALA A 883 -8.86 14.30 -30.19
N ALA A 884 -8.20 14.33 -31.35
CA ALA A 884 -7.00 13.56 -31.62
C ALA A 884 -5.79 14.05 -30.80
N GLU A 885 -5.67 15.34 -30.55
CA GLU A 885 -4.62 15.91 -29.68
C GLU A 885 -4.70 15.32 -28.27
N VAL A 886 -5.90 15.35 -27.68
CA VAL A 886 -6.13 14.79 -26.34
C VAL A 886 -5.91 13.27 -26.35
N ALA A 887 -6.48 12.54 -27.33
CA ALA A 887 -6.33 11.10 -27.43
C ALA A 887 -4.86 10.66 -27.60
N THR A 888 -4.06 11.44 -28.33
CA THR A 888 -2.62 11.18 -28.52
C THR A 888 -1.87 11.40 -27.21
N ARG A 889 -2.13 12.48 -26.51
CA ARG A 889 -1.53 12.79 -25.20
C ARG A 889 -1.82 11.71 -24.16
N LEU A 890 -3.03 11.17 -24.17
CA LEU A 890 -3.49 10.14 -23.23
C LEU A 890 -3.08 8.71 -23.65
N GLY A 891 -2.65 8.51 -24.89
CA GLY A 891 -2.41 7.17 -25.44
C GLY A 891 -3.71 6.37 -25.64
N ALA A 892 -4.85 7.04 -25.88
CA ALA A 892 -6.18 6.46 -26.05
C ALA A 892 -6.32 5.79 -27.44
N ALA A 893 -5.76 4.60 -27.60
CA ALA A 893 -5.68 3.90 -28.87
C ALA A 893 -7.05 3.62 -29.53
N PRO A 894 -8.12 3.21 -28.82
CA PRO A 894 -9.43 3.01 -29.44
C PRO A 894 -9.99 4.30 -30.04
N LEU A 895 -9.87 5.42 -29.32
CA LEU A 895 -10.35 6.71 -29.79
C LEU A 895 -9.54 7.22 -31.00
N LEU A 896 -8.21 7.04 -31.00
CA LEU A 896 -7.36 7.36 -32.16
C LEU A 896 -7.71 6.53 -33.39
N ALA A 897 -8.00 5.25 -33.20
CA ALA A 897 -8.45 4.40 -34.32
C ALA A 897 -9.77 4.90 -34.93
N GLU A 898 -10.70 5.37 -34.11
CA GLU A 898 -11.96 5.94 -34.53
C GLU A 898 -11.80 7.30 -35.23
N LEU A 899 -10.90 8.15 -34.79
CA LEU A 899 -10.63 9.46 -35.39
C LEU A 899 -9.87 9.38 -36.71
N THR A 900 -9.10 8.29 -36.92
CA THR A 900 -8.25 8.14 -38.12
C THR A 900 -8.98 8.35 -39.45
N PRO A 901 -10.20 7.81 -39.70
CA PRO A 901 -10.96 8.06 -40.92
C PRO A 901 -11.38 9.53 -41.07
N LEU A 902 -11.74 10.19 -39.97
CA LEU A 902 -12.19 11.59 -39.95
C LEU A 902 -11.05 12.56 -40.29
N LEU A 903 -9.84 12.30 -39.81
CA LEU A 903 -8.63 13.10 -40.05
C LEU A 903 -8.08 12.90 -41.48
N ARG A 904 -8.30 11.74 -42.09
CA ARG A 904 -7.85 11.46 -43.46
C ARG A 904 -8.85 11.94 -44.51
N GLY A 905 -10.06 12.31 -44.14
CA GLY A 905 -11.20 12.56 -45.00
C GLY A 905 -11.35 13.97 -45.53
N GLY A 906 -10.35 14.86 -45.45
CA GLY A 906 -10.38 16.18 -46.08
C GLY A 906 -10.38 16.16 -47.61
N ALA A 907 -10.50 15.02 -48.27
CA ALA A 907 -10.52 14.92 -49.72
C ALA A 907 -11.26 13.69 -50.27
N ALA A 908 -12.59 13.59 -49.98
CA ALA A 908 -13.44 12.71 -50.81
C ALA A 908 -14.92 13.12 -50.68
N ARG A 909 -15.40 13.93 -51.63
CA ARG A 909 -16.83 13.98 -51.98
C ARG A 909 -17.34 12.56 -52.26
N PRO A 910 -18.51 12.15 -51.76
CA PRO A 910 -19.12 10.91 -52.20
C PRO A 910 -19.61 11.06 -53.62
N THR A 911 -18.78 10.69 -54.57
CA THR A 911 -19.29 10.33 -55.90
C THR A 911 -19.97 8.98 -55.73
N THR A 912 -21.27 8.93 -56.01
CA THR A 912 -22.02 7.71 -56.32
C THR A 912 -21.18 6.81 -57.23
N ARG A 913 -20.60 5.75 -56.65
CA ARG A 913 -19.97 4.70 -57.45
C ARG A 913 -20.50 3.34 -56.99
N ALA A 914 -21.03 2.68 -58.04
CA ALA A 914 -21.50 1.34 -57.98
C ALA A 914 -20.56 0.40 -57.21
N ALA A 915 -21.17 -0.60 -56.58
CA ALA A 915 -20.53 -1.73 -55.93
C ALA A 915 -19.24 -2.17 -56.61
N GLN A 916 -18.10 -1.94 -55.96
CA GLN A 916 -16.87 -2.62 -56.27
C GLN A 916 -16.54 -3.56 -55.09
N ALA A 917 -16.26 -4.79 -55.47
CA ALA A 917 -15.96 -5.94 -54.59
C ALA A 917 -14.87 -5.67 -53.53
N PRO A 918 -14.93 -6.32 -52.37
CA PRO A 918 -13.91 -6.23 -51.35
C PRO A 918 -12.65 -6.97 -51.80
N GLY A 919 -11.54 -6.32 -51.78
CA GLY A 919 -10.21 -6.91 -51.99
C GLY A 919 -9.35 -6.08 -52.91
N GLU A 920 -8.22 -5.63 -52.38
CA GLU A 920 -7.01 -5.55 -53.24
C GLU A 920 -5.78 -4.84 -52.66
N HIS A 921 -5.62 -4.71 -51.34
CA HIS A 921 -4.27 -4.32 -50.88
C HIS A 921 -3.88 -5.11 -49.64
N LEU A 922 -2.94 -6.05 -49.84
CA LEU A 922 -2.21 -6.65 -48.73
C LEU A 922 -1.30 -5.59 -48.09
N THR A 923 -1.29 -5.51 -46.80
CA THR A 923 -0.33 -4.66 -46.08
C THR A 923 1.10 -5.12 -46.32
N PRO A 924 2.13 -4.27 -46.10
CA PRO A 924 3.52 -4.68 -46.23
C PRO A 924 3.86 -5.95 -45.41
N ARG A 925 3.29 -6.07 -44.21
CA ARG A 925 3.49 -7.25 -43.33
C ARG A 925 2.79 -8.50 -43.85
N GLU A 926 1.59 -8.36 -44.42
CA GLU A 926 0.89 -9.47 -45.08
C GLU A 926 1.61 -9.94 -46.36
N ARG A 927 2.24 -9.05 -47.12
CA ARG A 927 3.06 -9.43 -48.28
C ARG A 927 4.31 -10.22 -47.85
N GLU A 928 4.98 -9.78 -46.80
CA GLU A 928 6.14 -10.48 -46.25
C GLU A 928 5.78 -11.90 -45.76
N ILE A 929 4.65 -12.03 -45.07
CA ILE A 929 4.12 -13.34 -44.62
C ILE A 929 3.74 -14.18 -45.82
N LEU A 930 3.07 -13.61 -46.82
CA LEU A 930 2.69 -14.30 -48.04
C LEU A 930 3.89 -14.82 -48.84
N SER A 931 4.99 -14.09 -48.92
CA SER A 931 6.23 -14.55 -49.50
C SER A 931 6.80 -15.77 -48.77
N LEU A 932 6.72 -15.79 -47.43
CA LEU A 932 7.13 -16.94 -46.65
C LEU A 932 6.18 -18.16 -46.80
N VAL A 933 4.92 -17.90 -46.97
CA VAL A 933 3.93 -18.93 -47.32
C VAL A 933 4.23 -19.52 -48.70
N ALA A 934 4.61 -18.71 -49.68
CA ALA A 934 4.99 -19.15 -51.03
C ALA A 934 6.27 -20.01 -51.00
N LEU A 935 7.14 -19.80 -50.04
CA LEU A 935 8.34 -20.62 -49.76
C LEU A 935 8.01 -21.90 -48.98
N GLY A 936 6.76 -22.20 -48.74
CA GLY A 936 6.31 -23.42 -48.03
C GLY A 936 6.55 -23.41 -46.51
N ARG A 937 6.83 -22.27 -45.91
CA ARG A 937 7.11 -22.18 -44.44
C ARG A 937 5.84 -22.41 -43.62
N SER A 938 5.92 -23.20 -42.55
CA SER A 938 4.83 -23.39 -41.61
C SER A 938 4.61 -22.15 -40.74
N ASN A 939 3.44 -21.97 -40.11
CA ASN A 939 3.16 -20.84 -39.24
C ASN A 939 4.17 -20.73 -38.08
N LYS A 940 4.69 -21.86 -37.58
CA LYS A 940 5.77 -21.90 -36.58
C LYS A 940 7.09 -21.33 -37.14
N GLN A 941 7.45 -21.69 -38.37
CA GLN A 941 8.68 -21.20 -39.04
C GLN A 941 8.55 -19.71 -39.41
N ILE A 942 7.37 -19.28 -39.86
CA ILE A 942 7.06 -17.86 -40.13
C ILE A 942 7.17 -17.08 -38.82
N GLY A 943 6.61 -17.61 -37.70
CA GLY A 943 6.72 -16.99 -36.39
C GLY A 943 8.15 -16.78 -35.93
N ILE A 944 9.02 -17.79 -36.07
CA ILE A 944 10.44 -17.71 -35.72
C ILE A 944 11.15 -16.66 -36.60
N GLN A 945 10.90 -16.67 -37.91
CA GLN A 945 11.61 -15.81 -38.86
C GLN A 945 11.19 -14.34 -38.73
N LEU A 946 9.96 -14.08 -38.33
CA LEU A 946 9.40 -12.72 -38.24
C LEU A 946 9.28 -12.23 -36.77
N PHE A 947 9.77 -12.98 -35.80
CA PHE A 947 9.73 -12.68 -34.37
C PHE A 947 8.31 -12.46 -33.83
N ILE A 948 7.34 -13.29 -34.30
CA ILE A 948 5.94 -13.29 -33.86
C ILE A 948 5.51 -14.70 -33.40
N SER A 949 4.42 -14.79 -32.62
CA SER A 949 3.89 -16.09 -32.21
C SER A 949 3.35 -16.89 -33.41
N ALA A 950 3.40 -18.22 -33.34
CA ALA A 950 2.80 -19.09 -34.37
C ALA A 950 1.28 -18.83 -34.53
N LYS A 951 0.62 -18.41 -33.43
CA LYS A 951 -0.80 -18.01 -33.41
C LYS A 951 -1.02 -16.70 -34.17
N THR A 952 -0.14 -15.72 -33.98
CA THR A 952 -0.16 -14.45 -34.73
C THR A 952 0.08 -14.66 -36.22
N ALA A 953 1.05 -15.51 -36.58
CA ALA A 953 1.30 -15.90 -37.97
C ALA A 953 0.06 -16.57 -38.60
N SER A 954 -0.67 -17.42 -37.85
CA SER A 954 -1.90 -18.07 -38.29
C SER A 954 -3.00 -17.05 -38.60
N VAL A 955 -3.19 -16.05 -37.76
CA VAL A 955 -4.18 -14.96 -37.97
C VAL A 955 -3.86 -14.18 -39.24
N HIS A 956 -2.60 -13.80 -39.42
CA HIS A 956 -2.20 -13.11 -40.66
C HIS A 956 -2.41 -13.97 -41.92
N VAL A 957 -2.13 -15.25 -41.90
CA VAL A 957 -2.35 -16.16 -43.01
C VAL A 957 -3.84 -16.28 -43.31
N SER A 958 -4.71 -16.36 -42.30
CA SER A 958 -6.18 -16.37 -42.47
C SER A 958 -6.69 -15.06 -43.07
N ASN A 959 -6.19 -13.92 -42.63
CA ASN A 959 -6.54 -12.61 -43.17
C ASN A 959 -6.07 -12.47 -44.64
N ILE A 960 -4.89 -12.96 -45.00
CA ILE A 960 -4.39 -12.99 -46.38
C ILE A 960 -5.32 -13.87 -47.27
N MET A 961 -5.66 -15.05 -46.79
CA MET A 961 -6.58 -15.93 -47.51
C MET A 961 -7.96 -15.26 -47.75
N ALA A 962 -8.51 -14.60 -46.73
CA ALA A 962 -9.77 -13.86 -46.85
C ALA A 962 -9.69 -12.71 -47.84
N LYS A 963 -8.60 -11.92 -47.83
CA LYS A 963 -8.36 -10.80 -48.75
C LYS A 963 -8.15 -11.25 -50.20
N LEU A 964 -7.54 -12.40 -50.38
CA LEU A 964 -7.32 -12.97 -51.72
C LEU A 964 -8.49 -13.81 -52.22
N GLY A 965 -9.50 -14.08 -51.37
CA GLY A 965 -10.64 -14.93 -51.72
C GLY A 965 -10.26 -16.42 -51.86
N ALA A 966 -9.24 -16.87 -51.16
CA ALA A 966 -8.68 -18.20 -51.29
C ALA A 966 -9.18 -19.12 -50.17
N ALA A 967 -9.61 -20.33 -50.49
CA ALA A 967 -10.07 -21.34 -49.52
C ALA A 967 -8.89 -22.05 -48.77
N GLY A 968 -7.66 -21.88 -49.23
CA GLY A 968 -6.49 -22.49 -48.64
C GLY A 968 -5.20 -21.76 -48.98
N ARG A 969 -4.14 -22.06 -48.17
CA ARG A 969 -2.84 -21.37 -48.29
C ARG A 969 -2.14 -21.57 -49.65
N GLY A 970 -2.31 -22.74 -50.27
CA GLY A 970 -1.78 -23.02 -51.59
C GLY A 970 -2.51 -22.20 -52.65
N GLU A 971 -3.82 -22.08 -52.56
CA GLU A 971 -4.66 -21.28 -53.44
C GLU A 971 -4.36 -19.78 -53.24
N ALA A 972 -4.12 -19.33 -52.00
CA ALA A 972 -3.71 -17.95 -51.75
C ALA A 972 -2.38 -17.57 -52.48
N VAL A 973 -1.42 -18.50 -52.56
CA VAL A 973 -0.17 -18.33 -53.31
C VAL A 973 -0.45 -18.29 -54.84
N ALA A 974 -1.31 -19.18 -55.30
CA ALA A 974 -1.68 -19.22 -56.74
C ALA A 974 -2.39 -17.93 -57.19
N VAL A 975 -3.37 -17.45 -56.42
CA VAL A 975 -4.07 -16.19 -56.69
C VAL A 975 -3.11 -14.98 -56.57
N ALA A 976 -2.21 -14.98 -55.60
CA ALA A 976 -1.23 -13.91 -55.45
C ALA A 976 -0.27 -13.83 -56.65
N ARG A 977 0.20 -14.96 -57.14
CA ARG A 977 1.04 -15.00 -58.40
C ARG A 977 0.24 -14.53 -59.60
N GLN A 978 -1.00 -14.99 -59.76
CA GLN A 978 -1.87 -14.56 -60.86
C GLN A 978 -2.14 -13.05 -60.81
N ARG A 979 -2.17 -12.44 -59.66
CA ARG A 979 -2.41 -10.99 -59.46
C ARG A 979 -1.09 -10.17 -59.42
N GLY A 980 0.08 -10.78 -59.65
CA GLY A 980 1.39 -10.11 -59.65
C GLY A 980 1.80 -9.54 -58.24
N LEU A 981 1.28 -10.17 -57.16
CA LEU A 981 1.59 -9.81 -55.80
C LEU A 981 2.80 -10.59 -55.24
N LEU A 982 3.25 -11.65 -55.95
CA LEU A 982 4.41 -12.49 -55.73
C LEU A 982 5.12 -12.72 -57.04
N ASP A 983 6.46 -12.65 -57.01
CA ASP A 983 7.34 -13.02 -58.15
C ASP A 983 7.32 -14.53 -58.44
#